data_5d35e2e1508a6e4cc708e9ce33e23620
#
_entry.id   5d35e2e1508a6e4cc708e9ce33e23620
#
_cell.length_a   1.000
_cell.length_b   1.000
_cell.length_c   1.000
_cell.angle_alpha   90.00
_cell.angle_beta   90.00
_cell.angle_gamma   90.00
#
_symmetry.space_group_name_H-M   'P 1'
#
loop_
_entity.id
_entity.type
_entity.pdbx_description
1 polymer ?
#
loop_
_entity_poly.entity_id
_entity_poly.type
_entity_poly.pdbx_seq_one_letter_code
_entity_poly.pdbx_strand_id
1 'polypeptide(L)'
;NIPAAAVERIEVLTGGASAIYGSDAIAGVVNVILKTNYDGDEVRVRGGTSTEGGRDTWDLSWAGGKTGDNWSVTYALQYTKRDPLFGRDRPQMDDADDAPYPSWNMEQRKVGFRPTAGLALIDPTTGQRLAPPTGTCEKFGSEYYTADRLVYNYAANTITNTGRLCGMSADYANWLLTGGAENVSGNLYATFDFSNDLQAWTNLAVYRSEAIWGTNPPGVSLVDDDNGYYWDVNRNRPILGVRQFTPNEVGGLDTLRNTNRELSWDWSAGLRGRLADRFDWSATVGRSYYRVEERQNVVDKQKSYDYFLGPKLGTTADGEAIYALNESRWWNPLTPDQYWQMGTVAKNRAASWVNQASADITGELFQGWAGPISFAAVAEVAQQGYHLSPDPRAGIDFDLQNVDRGGGERTRYSAGVEFKIPLLDSVTATAAARYDRYGNYKADDSSEALNIGSQKETTWNVGLEWRPVESLLVRGSYATSFHAPDMHYLLGQPSSSEVQTYDRLRCIQSGAYLVNNCGVGNTDVWYTFDVNRRGTPLLRSETGDSWTVGLVWDVMPNLSVSADYWAIKLEDMIVDVGADEVLASEAGCLTGKNIDGTPWANPAGGEYCAGILARVNRDSSGRLVSIERGPFNLASREVRGVDLTARYRLETAQWGSFQLGLNYTNQISTKEQRYANDPNPERRDRDLRSKLRASLAWQRGNWNANVYADRVGSVPGVRYHWGTDRLDN
;
A
#
# COMPACT_ATOMS: atom_id res chain seq x y z
N ASN A 1 -9.72 3.39 12.43
CA ASN A 1 -9.48 4.47 13.38
C ASN A 1 -10.61 4.63 14.44
N ILE A 2 -11.50 3.64 14.52
CA ILE A 2 -12.57 3.56 15.51
C ILE A 2 -12.04 2.78 16.72
N PRO A 3 -12.23 3.25 17.97
CA PRO A 3 -11.88 2.48 19.16
C PRO A 3 -12.55 1.11 19.12
N ALA A 4 -11.80 0.03 19.32
CA ALA A 4 -12.37 -1.32 19.31
C ALA A 4 -13.45 -1.50 20.39
N ALA A 5 -13.35 -0.76 21.51
CA ALA A 5 -14.34 -0.76 22.58
C ALA A 5 -15.70 -0.14 22.18
N ALA A 6 -15.73 0.72 21.14
CA ALA A 6 -16.96 1.29 20.58
C ALA A 6 -17.69 0.34 19.63
N VAL A 7 -17.03 -0.74 19.16
CA VAL A 7 -17.61 -1.65 18.17
C VAL A 7 -18.50 -2.68 18.87
N GLU A 8 -19.73 -2.80 18.40
CA GLU A 8 -20.66 -3.86 18.82
C GLU A 8 -20.38 -5.13 18.04
N ARG A 9 -20.34 -5.02 16.70
CA ARG A 9 -20.07 -6.14 15.77
C ARG A 9 -19.58 -5.65 14.42
N ILE A 10 -18.98 -6.55 13.68
CA ILE A 10 -18.56 -6.31 12.29
C ILE A 10 -19.35 -7.27 11.39
N GLU A 11 -19.98 -6.71 10.38
CA GLU A 11 -20.72 -7.44 9.36
C GLU A 11 -19.94 -7.40 8.05
N VAL A 12 -19.83 -8.54 7.37
CA VAL A 12 -19.13 -8.66 6.09
C VAL A 12 -20.08 -9.16 5.04
N LEU A 13 -20.31 -8.37 4.01
CA LEU A 13 -21.01 -8.75 2.80
C LEU A 13 -19.97 -9.12 1.75
N THR A 14 -19.98 -10.36 1.29
CA THR A 14 -19.04 -10.87 0.26
C THR A 14 -19.69 -10.80 -1.13
N GLY A 15 -18.85 -10.52 -2.16
CA GLY A 15 -19.30 -10.32 -3.54
C GLY A 15 -19.52 -8.86 -3.90
N GLY A 16 -19.72 -8.58 -5.18
CA GLY A 16 -19.96 -7.23 -5.68
C GLY A 16 -21.21 -6.60 -5.07
N ALA A 17 -21.06 -5.45 -4.44
CA ALA A 17 -22.13 -4.73 -3.75
C ALA A 17 -22.22 -3.25 -4.20
N SER A 18 -21.62 -2.90 -5.33
CA SER A 18 -21.60 -1.53 -5.85
C SER A 18 -23.00 -0.98 -6.14
N ALA A 19 -23.95 -1.84 -6.48
CA ALA A 19 -25.35 -1.44 -6.68
C ALA A 19 -26.03 -0.89 -5.40
N ILE A 20 -25.50 -1.21 -4.22
CA ILE A 20 -26.04 -0.74 -2.93
C ILE A 20 -25.10 0.30 -2.31
N TYR A 21 -23.80 0.00 -2.25
CA TYR A 21 -22.80 0.76 -1.49
C TYR A 21 -21.91 1.69 -2.33
N GLY A 22 -22.05 1.67 -3.68
CA GLY A 22 -21.31 2.56 -4.58
C GLY A 22 -19.99 2.01 -5.09
N SER A 23 -19.16 2.88 -5.68
CA SER A 23 -18.03 2.54 -6.55
C SER A 23 -16.95 1.65 -5.92
N ASP A 24 -16.76 1.72 -4.63
CA ASP A 24 -15.63 1.04 -4.00
C ASP A 24 -15.98 -0.38 -3.51
N ALA A 25 -17.26 -0.78 -3.62
CA ALA A 25 -17.77 -2.07 -3.18
C ALA A 25 -17.63 -3.17 -4.26
N ILE A 26 -16.42 -3.36 -4.80
CA ILE A 26 -16.16 -4.29 -5.91
C ILE A 26 -16.24 -5.76 -5.47
N ALA A 27 -15.56 -6.10 -4.37
CA ALA A 27 -15.43 -7.48 -3.91
C ALA A 27 -16.20 -7.76 -2.61
N GLY A 28 -16.76 -6.73 -1.99
CA GLY A 28 -17.52 -6.83 -0.76
C GLY A 28 -17.57 -5.54 0.04
N VAL A 29 -18.24 -5.61 1.18
CA VAL A 29 -18.39 -4.51 2.15
C VAL A 29 -18.13 -5.01 3.55
N VAL A 30 -17.39 -4.24 4.34
CA VAL A 30 -17.21 -4.44 5.77
C VAL A 30 -17.95 -3.32 6.49
N ASN A 31 -19.02 -3.67 7.19
CA ASN A 31 -19.83 -2.74 7.94
C ASN A 31 -19.51 -2.84 9.44
N VAL A 32 -19.09 -1.73 10.04
CA VAL A 32 -18.76 -1.65 11.47
C VAL A 32 -19.93 -1.05 12.21
N ILE A 33 -20.60 -1.87 13.01
CA ILE A 33 -21.74 -1.44 13.84
C ILE A 33 -21.21 -0.99 15.19
N LEU A 34 -21.52 0.25 15.56
CA LEU A 34 -21.12 0.82 16.84
C LEU A 34 -22.13 0.48 17.92
N LYS A 35 -21.66 0.43 19.17
CA LYS A 35 -22.52 0.35 20.34
C LYS A 35 -23.39 1.59 20.43
N THR A 36 -24.69 1.37 20.55
CA THR A 36 -25.69 2.41 20.79
C THR A 36 -26.52 2.02 22.01
N ASN A 37 -27.09 2.96 22.73
CA ASN A 37 -27.93 2.70 23.92
C ASN A 37 -27.21 1.84 24.98
N TYR A 38 -25.92 2.09 25.17
CA TYR A 38 -25.12 1.43 26.20
C TYR A 38 -25.25 2.18 27.53
N ASP A 39 -25.48 1.46 28.63
CA ASP A 39 -25.57 2.02 29.98
C ASP A 39 -24.52 1.36 30.88
N GLY A 40 -23.66 2.17 31.47
CA GLY A 40 -22.52 1.75 32.28
C GLY A 40 -21.17 2.08 31.68
N ASP A 41 -20.10 1.61 32.34
CA ASP A 41 -18.72 1.87 31.97
C ASP A 41 -17.89 0.58 31.99
N GLU A 42 -17.03 0.43 31.00
CA GLU A 42 -16.03 -0.66 30.88
C GLU A 42 -14.66 -0.05 30.68
N VAL A 43 -13.70 -0.44 31.51
CA VAL A 43 -12.28 -0.11 31.35
C VAL A 43 -11.51 -1.39 31.08
N ARG A 44 -10.70 -1.39 30.05
CA ARG A 44 -9.83 -2.52 29.69
C ARG A 44 -8.38 -2.06 29.63
N VAL A 45 -7.50 -2.83 30.26
CA VAL A 45 -6.05 -2.67 30.18
C VAL A 45 -5.45 -3.96 29.65
N ARG A 46 -4.61 -3.83 28.64
CA ARG A 46 -3.89 -4.96 28.04
C ARG A 46 -2.42 -4.59 27.88
N GLY A 47 -1.51 -5.45 28.34
CA GLY A 47 -0.08 -5.40 28.09
C GLY A 47 0.37 -6.62 27.33
N GLY A 48 1.41 -6.48 26.52
CA GLY A 48 2.01 -7.58 25.80
C GLY A 48 3.50 -7.33 25.55
N THR A 49 4.29 -8.38 25.58
CA THR A 49 5.73 -8.35 25.29
C THR A 49 6.11 -9.53 24.40
N SER A 50 7.26 -9.43 23.73
CA SER A 50 7.86 -10.54 22.97
C SER A 50 8.84 -11.32 23.85
N THR A 51 8.85 -12.63 23.75
CA THR A 51 9.78 -13.51 24.49
C THR A 51 11.25 -13.24 24.17
N GLU A 52 11.54 -12.70 23.00
CA GLU A 52 12.89 -12.36 22.54
C GLU A 52 13.18 -10.86 22.60
N GLY A 53 12.34 -10.08 23.33
CA GLY A 53 12.46 -8.63 23.43
C GLY A 53 11.94 -7.88 22.22
N GLY A 54 11.82 -6.56 22.35
CA GLY A 54 11.25 -5.65 21.36
C GLY A 54 9.72 -5.79 21.22
N ARG A 55 9.09 -4.79 20.60
CA ARG A 55 7.66 -4.79 20.31
C ARG A 55 6.74 -4.86 21.54
N ASP A 56 7.09 -4.21 22.63
CA ASP A 56 6.18 -4.09 23.75
C ASP A 56 4.92 -3.34 23.35
N THR A 57 3.77 -3.79 23.87
CA THR A 57 2.47 -3.24 23.51
C THR A 57 1.66 -2.89 24.75
N TRP A 58 0.97 -1.76 24.68
CA TRP A 58 0.01 -1.31 25.67
C TRP A 58 -1.28 -0.92 24.98
N ASP A 59 -2.42 -1.33 25.56
CA ASP A 59 -3.74 -0.95 25.13
C ASP A 59 -4.55 -0.58 26.37
N LEU A 60 -5.03 0.64 26.40
CA LEU A 60 -5.93 1.15 27.42
C LEU A 60 -7.19 1.63 26.71
N SER A 61 -8.35 1.08 27.06
CA SER A 61 -9.60 1.54 26.53
C SER A 61 -10.63 1.76 27.63
N TRP A 62 -11.46 2.77 27.42
CA TRP A 62 -12.61 3.10 28.23
C TRP A 62 -13.81 3.33 27.31
N ALA A 63 -14.87 2.57 27.51
CA ALA A 63 -16.13 2.73 26.80
C ALA A 63 -17.26 2.81 27.82
N GLY A 64 -18.22 3.67 27.56
CA GLY A 64 -19.35 3.82 28.44
C GLY A 64 -20.51 4.53 27.76
N GLY A 65 -21.57 4.70 28.49
CA GLY A 65 -22.74 5.41 28.02
C GLY A 65 -23.78 5.65 29.10
N LYS A 66 -24.73 6.48 28.75
CA LYS A 66 -25.90 6.76 29.56
C LYS A 66 -27.12 6.92 28.69
N THR A 67 -28.25 6.43 29.18
CA THR A 67 -29.57 6.56 28.56
C THR A 67 -30.51 7.31 29.48
N GLY A 68 -31.29 8.21 28.90
CA GLY A 68 -32.43 8.89 29.55
C GLY A 68 -33.73 8.50 28.86
N ASP A 69 -34.82 9.17 29.20
CA ASP A 69 -36.15 8.87 28.69
C ASP A 69 -36.23 9.02 27.14
N ASN A 70 -35.55 10.03 26.60
CA ASN A 70 -35.59 10.38 25.19
C ASN A 70 -34.19 10.69 24.57
N TRP A 71 -33.12 10.31 25.26
CA TRP A 71 -31.78 10.50 24.74
C TRP A 71 -30.84 9.36 25.14
N SER A 72 -29.82 9.13 24.35
CA SER A 72 -28.70 8.29 24.74
C SER A 72 -27.39 8.91 24.29
N VAL A 73 -26.33 8.64 25.05
CA VAL A 73 -24.96 9.01 24.70
C VAL A 73 -24.05 7.82 24.96
N THR A 74 -23.28 7.43 23.97
CA THR A 74 -22.27 6.39 24.09
C THR A 74 -20.91 6.97 23.70
N TYR A 75 -19.87 6.67 24.46
CA TYR A 75 -18.53 7.15 24.23
C TYR A 75 -17.50 6.04 24.35
N ALA A 76 -16.40 6.18 23.64
CA ALA A 76 -15.24 5.31 23.76
C ALA A 76 -13.96 6.10 23.54
N LEU A 77 -12.95 5.81 24.36
CA LEU A 77 -11.59 6.32 24.23
C LEU A 77 -10.63 5.14 24.24
N GLN A 78 -9.62 5.18 23.41
CA GLN A 78 -8.59 4.16 23.36
C GLN A 78 -7.22 4.78 23.14
N TYR A 79 -6.26 4.35 23.93
CA TYR A 79 -4.84 4.62 23.77
C TYR A 79 -4.12 3.31 23.48
N THR A 80 -3.34 3.27 22.42
CA THR A 80 -2.48 2.12 22.10
C THR A 80 -1.07 2.58 21.85
N LYS A 81 -0.10 1.86 22.42
CA LYS A 81 1.31 2.04 22.16
C LYS A 81 1.92 0.71 21.78
N ARG A 82 2.69 0.70 20.72
CA ARG A 82 3.49 -0.45 20.30
C ARG A 82 4.89 0.03 19.96
N ASP A 83 5.87 -0.53 20.63
CA ASP A 83 7.26 -0.23 20.35
C ASP A 83 7.70 -0.86 19.01
N PRO A 84 8.67 -0.26 18.30
CA PRO A 84 9.20 -0.83 17.07
C PRO A 84 9.98 -2.11 17.35
N LEU A 85 10.09 -2.97 16.34
CA LEU A 85 10.97 -4.14 16.32
C LEU A 85 12.06 -3.91 15.27
N PHE A 86 13.30 -3.99 15.68
CA PHE A 86 14.47 -3.80 14.83
C PHE A 86 15.18 -5.12 14.52
N GLY A 87 16.03 -5.14 13.51
CA GLY A 87 16.91 -6.27 13.18
C GLY A 87 17.74 -6.72 14.37
N ARG A 88 18.33 -5.79 15.12
CA ARG A 88 19.13 -6.07 16.33
C ARG A 88 18.38 -6.80 17.45
N ASP A 89 17.06 -6.80 17.41
CA ASP A 89 16.22 -7.52 18.38
C ASP A 89 16.05 -9.00 17.99
N ARG A 90 16.70 -9.44 16.91
CA ARG A 90 16.61 -10.81 16.36
C ARG A 90 17.99 -11.30 15.93
N PRO A 91 18.50 -12.39 16.57
CA PRO A 91 19.85 -12.90 16.31
C PRO A 91 20.13 -13.32 14.86
N GLN A 92 19.07 -13.53 14.06
CA GLN A 92 19.19 -13.90 12.66
C GLN A 92 19.17 -12.68 11.69
N MET A 93 19.17 -11.45 12.22
CA MET A 93 19.10 -10.22 11.45
C MET A 93 19.88 -9.07 12.10
N ASP A 94 20.74 -9.35 13.07
CA ASP A 94 21.40 -8.31 13.86
C ASP A 94 22.70 -7.80 13.21
N ASP A 95 23.26 -8.54 12.25
CA ASP A 95 24.47 -8.14 11.52
C ASP A 95 24.50 -8.61 10.06
N ALA A 96 25.61 -8.30 9.38
CA ALA A 96 25.82 -8.65 7.98
C ALA A 96 26.21 -10.12 7.75
N ASP A 97 26.53 -10.87 8.80
CA ASP A 97 26.94 -12.28 8.71
C ASP A 97 25.72 -13.21 8.67
N ASP A 98 24.55 -12.71 9.03
CA ASP A 98 23.29 -13.43 8.95
C ASP A 98 22.86 -13.61 7.49
N ALA A 99 22.92 -14.85 7.01
CA ALA A 99 22.51 -15.16 5.66
C ALA A 99 21.01 -15.49 5.61
N PRO A 100 20.16 -14.69 4.95
CA PRO A 100 18.74 -14.99 4.81
C PRO A 100 18.47 -16.24 3.95
N TYR A 101 19.49 -16.75 3.27
CA TYR A 101 19.35 -17.88 2.34
C TYR A 101 20.39 -18.97 2.59
N PRO A 102 20.08 -19.95 3.45
CA PRO A 102 21.01 -21.04 3.79
C PRO A 102 21.42 -21.92 2.60
N SER A 103 20.68 -21.86 1.49
CA SER A 103 20.99 -22.60 0.25
C SER A 103 22.05 -21.94 -0.64
N TRP A 104 22.47 -20.71 -0.35
CA TRP A 104 23.55 -20.08 -1.11
C TRP A 104 24.90 -20.65 -0.70
N ASN A 105 25.78 -20.90 -1.65
CA ASN A 105 27.14 -21.25 -1.35
C ASN A 105 27.88 -20.05 -0.73
N MET A 106 29.00 -20.30 -0.06
CA MET A 106 29.76 -19.23 0.65
C MET A 106 30.18 -18.09 -0.28
N GLU A 107 30.44 -18.38 -1.54
CA GLU A 107 30.81 -17.35 -2.52
C GLU A 107 29.62 -16.47 -2.92
N GLN A 108 28.45 -17.07 -3.11
CA GLN A 108 27.21 -16.33 -3.37
C GLN A 108 26.77 -15.52 -2.15
N ARG A 109 26.99 -16.02 -0.94
CA ARG A 109 26.74 -15.30 0.32
C ARG A 109 27.59 -14.03 0.41
N LYS A 110 28.90 -14.12 0.15
CA LYS A 110 29.82 -12.97 0.16
C LYS A 110 29.41 -11.86 -0.81
N VAL A 111 28.73 -12.20 -1.90
CA VAL A 111 28.25 -11.25 -2.90
C VAL A 111 26.83 -10.79 -2.61
N GLY A 112 25.98 -11.65 -2.03
CA GLY A 112 24.58 -11.36 -1.70
C GLY A 112 24.44 -10.33 -0.58
N PHE A 113 25.30 -10.42 0.44
CA PHE A 113 25.47 -9.43 1.50
C PHE A 113 26.51 -8.39 1.07
N ARG A 114 26.08 -7.48 0.24
CA ARG A 114 26.90 -6.32 -0.07
C ARG A 114 27.01 -5.47 1.18
N PRO A 115 28.22 -5.20 1.70
CA PRO A 115 28.32 -4.12 2.66
C PRO A 115 27.73 -2.89 1.97
N THR A 116 26.64 -2.36 2.50
CA THR A 116 26.17 -1.04 2.10
C THR A 116 27.38 -0.12 2.21
N ALA A 117 27.62 0.66 1.15
CA ALA A 117 28.79 1.52 1.14
C ALA A 117 28.66 2.56 2.25
N GLY A 118 29.22 2.25 3.41
CA GLY A 118 29.22 3.18 4.52
C GLY A 118 30.06 4.41 4.20
N LEU A 119 31.30 4.18 3.71
CA LEU A 119 32.22 5.25 3.38
C LEU A 119 33.16 4.81 2.25
N ALA A 120 33.10 5.49 1.11
CA ALA A 120 33.91 5.16 -0.06
C ALA A 120 34.21 6.39 -0.93
N LEU A 121 35.33 6.33 -1.62
CA LEU A 121 35.60 7.12 -2.83
C LEU A 121 35.65 6.16 -4.01
N ILE A 122 35.03 6.52 -5.10
CA ILE A 122 34.85 5.67 -6.28
C ILE A 122 35.43 6.46 -7.49
N ASP A 123 36.23 5.79 -8.28
CA ASP A 123 36.59 6.26 -9.61
C ASP A 123 35.42 5.97 -10.56
N PRO A 124 34.72 6.99 -11.06
CA PRO A 124 33.51 6.77 -11.88
C PRO A 124 33.84 6.18 -13.23
N THR A 125 35.06 6.33 -13.76
CA THR A 125 35.51 5.81 -15.06
C THR A 125 35.72 4.28 -15.02
N THR A 126 36.21 3.76 -13.89
CA THR A 126 36.53 2.33 -13.74
C THR A 126 35.58 1.58 -12.82
N GLY A 127 34.77 2.30 -12.04
CA GLY A 127 33.94 1.71 -10.99
C GLY A 127 34.73 1.20 -9.78
N GLN A 128 36.07 1.41 -9.77
CA GLN A 128 36.96 0.95 -8.69
C GLN A 128 36.84 1.86 -7.48
N ARG A 129 36.83 1.25 -6.29
CA ARG A 129 36.88 1.96 -5.02
C ARG A 129 38.30 2.20 -4.63
N LEU A 130 38.59 3.45 -4.22
CA LEU A 130 39.84 3.83 -3.67
C LEU A 130 39.95 3.39 -2.22
N ALA A 131 40.98 2.60 -1.89
CA ALA A 131 41.15 2.09 -0.53
C ALA A 131 41.19 3.24 0.48
N PRO A 132 40.41 3.19 1.56
CA PRO A 132 40.52 4.19 2.62
C PRO A 132 41.90 4.11 3.28
N PRO A 133 42.37 5.20 3.88
CA PRO A 133 43.61 5.19 4.67
C PRO A 133 43.55 4.11 5.76
N THR A 134 44.69 3.47 6.04
CA THR A 134 44.76 2.39 7.06
C THR A 134 44.24 2.88 8.41
N GLY A 135 43.43 2.09 9.07
CA GLY A 135 42.82 2.41 10.37
C GLY A 135 41.62 3.37 10.28
N THR A 136 41.10 3.67 9.08
CA THR A 136 39.96 4.60 8.94
C THR A 136 38.67 3.98 9.48
N CYS A 137 38.35 2.77 9.09
CA CYS A 137 37.06 2.14 9.47
C CYS A 137 36.97 1.93 10.98
N GLU A 138 38.08 1.59 11.61
CA GLU A 138 38.21 1.35 13.06
C GLU A 138 37.94 2.59 13.92
N LYS A 139 38.08 3.82 13.35
CA LYS A 139 37.73 5.06 14.04
C LYS A 139 36.24 5.20 14.34
N PHE A 140 35.42 4.47 13.61
CA PHE A 140 33.94 4.45 13.76
C PHE A 140 33.47 3.35 14.73
N GLY A 141 34.43 2.72 15.47
CA GLY A 141 34.12 1.64 16.41
C GLY A 141 33.57 0.39 15.69
N SER A 142 32.50 -0.18 16.22
CA SER A 142 31.82 -1.35 15.62
C SER A 142 30.83 -1.00 14.50
N GLU A 143 30.62 0.29 14.19
CA GLU A 143 29.64 0.70 13.21
C GLU A 143 30.13 0.51 11.77
N TYR A 144 31.46 0.65 11.56
CA TYR A 144 32.10 0.36 10.29
C TYR A 144 33.12 -0.77 10.41
N TYR A 145 33.32 -1.47 9.31
CA TYR A 145 34.37 -2.48 9.16
C TYR A 145 35.02 -2.37 7.78
N THR A 146 36.29 -2.77 7.68
CA THR A 146 36.99 -2.83 6.42
C THR A 146 36.46 -3.98 5.57
N ALA A 147 35.96 -3.69 4.37
CA ALA A 147 35.38 -4.65 3.45
C ALA A 147 35.90 -4.49 2.02
N ASP A 148 35.95 -5.59 1.29
CA ASP A 148 36.16 -5.62 -0.13
C ASP A 148 34.81 -5.62 -0.86
N ARG A 149 34.67 -4.76 -1.86
CA ARG A 149 33.47 -4.73 -2.71
C ARG A 149 33.57 -5.80 -3.78
N LEU A 150 32.87 -6.88 -3.57
CA LEU A 150 32.76 -7.96 -4.55
C LEU A 150 31.53 -7.75 -5.44
N VAL A 151 31.73 -7.91 -6.75
CA VAL A 151 30.66 -7.88 -7.75
C VAL A 151 30.67 -9.21 -8.48
N TYR A 152 29.51 -9.89 -8.47
CA TYR A 152 29.34 -11.14 -9.17
C TYR A 152 28.87 -10.90 -10.59
N ASN A 153 29.62 -11.42 -11.56
CA ASN A 153 29.24 -11.45 -12.97
C ASN A 153 28.51 -12.78 -13.26
N TYR A 154 27.20 -12.71 -13.38
CA TYR A 154 26.36 -13.90 -13.61
C TYR A 154 26.64 -14.57 -14.98
N ALA A 155 26.97 -13.79 -16.00
CA ALA A 155 27.24 -14.33 -17.35
C ALA A 155 28.58 -15.10 -17.39
N ALA A 156 29.60 -14.57 -16.72
CA ALA A 156 30.92 -15.17 -16.66
C ALA A 156 31.09 -16.15 -15.49
N ASN A 157 30.11 -16.21 -14.57
CA ASN A 157 30.19 -16.96 -13.31
C ASN A 157 31.46 -16.63 -12.50
N THR A 158 31.83 -15.34 -12.46
CA THR A 158 33.05 -14.86 -11.81
C THR A 158 32.73 -13.78 -10.77
N ILE A 159 33.58 -13.68 -9.75
CA ILE A 159 33.57 -12.61 -8.76
C ILE A 159 34.70 -11.66 -9.07
N THR A 160 34.39 -10.36 -9.17
CA THR A 160 35.38 -9.31 -9.35
C THR A 160 35.44 -8.45 -8.10
N ASN A 161 36.62 -8.24 -7.53
CA ASN A 161 36.85 -7.28 -6.47
C ASN A 161 36.99 -5.87 -7.10
N THR A 162 36.09 -4.97 -6.72
CA THR A 162 36.06 -3.58 -7.21
C THR A 162 36.67 -2.59 -6.19
N GLY A 163 37.50 -3.08 -5.28
CA GLY A 163 38.26 -2.28 -4.32
C GLY A 163 37.71 -2.33 -2.90
N ARG A 164 38.41 -1.64 -2.00
CA ARG A 164 38.19 -1.64 -0.57
C ARG A 164 37.38 -0.42 -0.12
N LEU A 165 36.53 -0.60 0.88
CA LEU A 165 35.69 0.44 1.47
C LEU A 165 35.50 0.21 2.98
N CYS A 166 34.94 1.19 3.69
CA CYS A 166 34.34 0.94 4.99
C CYS A 166 32.88 0.58 4.80
N GLY A 167 32.54 -0.68 5.06
CA GLY A 167 31.16 -1.18 5.07
C GLY A 167 30.48 -0.90 6.41
N MET A 168 29.18 -0.67 6.40
CA MET A 168 28.39 -0.49 7.62
C MET A 168 27.82 -1.84 8.06
N SER A 169 28.29 -2.35 9.22
CA SER A 169 27.77 -3.60 9.79
C SER A 169 26.39 -3.42 10.44
N ALA A 170 26.17 -2.26 11.03
CA ALA A 170 24.97 -1.93 11.77
C ALA A 170 23.75 -1.61 10.91
N ASP A 171 23.85 -1.67 9.57
CA ASP A 171 22.74 -1.36 8.67
C ASP A 171 21.58 -2.33 8.90
N TYR A 172 21.84 -3.62 8.95
CA TYR A 172 20.81 -4.65 9.20
C TYR A 172 20.23 -4.58 10.62
N ALA A 173 21.07 -4.32 11.61
CA ALA A 173 20.62 -4.13 12.99
C ALA A 173 19.61 -2.99 13.14
N ASN A 174 19.69 -1.99 12.28
CA ASN A 174 18.83 -0.82 12.31
C ASN A 174 17.57 -0.95 11.42
N TRP A 175 17.46 -2.04 10.66
CA TRP A 175 16.27 -2.26 9.85
C TRP A 175 15.04 -2.40 10.74
N LEU A 176 13.99 -1.71 10.36
CA LEU A 176 12.71 -1.77 11.02
C LEU A 176 11.93 -2.98 10.51
N LEU A 177 11.87 -4.05 11.32
CA LEU A 177 11.11 -5.26 11.00
C LEU A 177 9.61 -5.05 11.19
N THR A 178 9.25 -4.25 12.20
CA THR A 178 7.86 -3.83 12.43
C THR A 178 7.87 -2.41 13.00
N GLY A 179 7.08 -1.52 12.43
CA GLY A 179 6.95 -0.15 12.89
C GLY A 179 6.36 -0.03 14.28
N GLY A 180 6.89 0.91 15.07
CA GLY A 180 6.26 1.38 16.28
C GLY A 180 5.13 2.35 15.99
N ALA A 181 4.15 2.43 16.88
CA ALA A 181 3.07 3.41 16.76
C ALA A 181 2.50 3.76 18.12
N GLU A 182 2.12 5.02 18.28
CA GLU A 182 1.36 5.54 19.41
C GLU A 182 0.08 6.17 18.88
N ASN A 183 -1.08 5.67 19.33
CA ASN A 183 -2.37 6.07 18.80
C ASN A 183 -3.32 6.47 19.93
N VAL A 184 -4.08 7.52 19.68
CA VAL A 184 -5.23 7.91 20.50
C VAL A 184 -6.45 7.97 19.60
N SER A 185 -7.52 7.28 19.98
CA SER A 185 -8.80 7.34 19.28
C SER A 185 -9.96 7.62 20.25
N GLY A 186 -10.94 8.34 19.77
CA GLY A 186 -12.16 8.64 20.49
C GLY A 186 -13.37 8.53 19.59
N ASN A 187 -14.49 8.10 20.17
CA ASN A 187 -15.78 8.10 19.52
C ASN A 187 -16.86 8.58 20.48
N LEU A 188 -17.78 9.39 19.98
CA LEU A 188 -18.97 9.87 20.68
C LEU A 188 -20.17 9.68 19.76
N TYR A 189 -21.16 8.95 20.23
CA TYR A 189 -22.43 8.75 19.54
C TYR A 189 -23.57 9.22 20.45
N ALA A 190 -24.46 10.04 19.93
CA ALA A 190 -25.61 10.53 20.67
C ALA A 190 -26.89 10.43 19.84
N THR A 191 -28.01 10.15 20.54
CA THR A 191 -29.36 10.15 19.94
C THR A 191 -30.30 10.99 20.79
N PHE A 192 -31.32 11.53 20.13
CA PHE A 192 -32.41 12.26 20.78
C PHE A 192 -33.73 11.93 20.06
N ASP A 193 -34.68 11.41 20.82
CA ASP A 193 -36.01 11.03 20.35
C ASP A 193 -36.98 12.21 20.51
N PHE A 194 -37.41 12.81 19.41
CA PHE A 194 -38.45 13.82 19.42
C PHE A 194 -39.85 13.22 19.63
N SER A 195 -40.03 12.03 19.06
CA SER A 195 -41.21 11.21 19.20
C SER A 195 -40.85 9.75 18.91
N ASN A 196 -41.81 8.83 19.00
CA ASN A 196 -41.59 7.41 18.64
C ASN A 196 -41.20 7.21 17.16
N ASP A 197 -41.52 8.19 16.31
CA ASP A 197 -41.34 8.11 14.86
C ASP A 197 -40.29 9.09 14.32
N LEU A 198 -39.60 9.84 15.20
CA LEU A 198 -38.57 10.79 14.79
C LEU A 198 -37.44 10.88 15.80
N GLN A 199 -36.25 10.53 15.35
CA GLN A 199 -35.00 10.58 16.13
C GLN A 199 -33.93 11.40 15.39
N ALA A 200 -33.24 12.27 16.13
CA ALA A 200 -31.96 12.82 15.69
C ALA A 200 -30.80 11.98 16.23
N TRP A 201 -29.72 11.96 15.49
CA TRP A 201 -28.49 11.32 15.93
C TRP A 201 -27.26 12.09 15.46
N THR A 202 -26.13 11.92 16.16
CA THR A 202 -24.83 12.42 15.74
C THR A 202 -23.73 11.46 16.15
N ASN A 203 -22.70 11.38 15.34
CA ASN A 203 -21.47 10.61 15.59
C ASN A 203 -20.25 11.50 15.36
N LEU A 204 -19.29 11.44 16.27
CA LEU A 204 -17.98 12.07 16.14
C LEU A 204 -16.89 11.04 16.44
N ALA A 205 -16.03 10.78 15.50
CA ALA A 205 -14.83 9.97 15.69
C ALA A 205 -13.58 10.85 15.47
N VAL A 206 -12.57 10.69 16.34
CA VAL A 206 -11.28 11.37 16.24
C VAL A 206 -10.17 10.35 16.41
N TYR A 207 -9.12 10.46 15.61
CA TYR A 207 -7.94 9.60 15.67
C TYR A 207 -6.69 10.42 15.45
N ARG A 208 -5.70 10.19 16.31
CA ARG A 208 -4.34 10.72 16.17
C ARG A 208 -3.35 9.57 16.28
N SER A 209 -2.35 9.57 15.41
CA SER A 209 -1.27 8.57 15.39
C SER A 209 0.09 9.26 15.20
N GLU A 210 1.11 8.69 15.83
CA GLU A 210 2.50 8.90 15.47
C GLU A 210 3.13 7.52 15.27
N ALA A 211 3.57 7.22 14.03
CA ALA A 211 4.12 5.94 13.64
C ALA A 211 5.54 6.09 13.12
N ILE A 212 6.41 5.13 13.47
CA ILE A 212 7.78 5.03 12.95
C ILE A 212 7.74 4.10 11.75
N TRP A 213 8.22 4.58 10.57
CA TRP A 213 8.21 3.82 9.33
C TRP A 213 9.61 3.52 8.78
N GLY A 214 10.66 4.16 9.30
CA GLY A 214 12.02 3.92 8.87
C GLY A 214 13.03 4.49 9.85
N THR A 215 14.26 3.97 9.77
CA THR A 215 15.39 4.39 10.60
C THR A 215 16.68 4.35 9.80
N ASN A 216 16.62 4.46 8.47
CA ASN A 216 17.81 4.39 7.62
C ASN A 216 18.72 5.57 7.92
N PRO A 217 20.01 5.31 8.19
CA PRO A 217 20.98 6.37 8.34
C PRO A 217 21.03 7.23 7.08
N PRO A 218 20.96 8.55 7.20
CA PRO A 218 21.09 9.45 6.05
C PRO A 218 22.47 9.29 5.42
N GLY A 219 22.54 9.51 4.12
CA GLY A 219 23.78 9.47 3.36
C GLY A 219 23.98 10.73 2.52
N VAL A 220 25.17 10.90 2.04
CA VAL A 220 25.54 11.93 1.06
C VAL A 220 26.31 11.28 -0.10
N SER A 221 25.95 11.68 -1.31
CA SER A 221 26.74 11.44 -2.50
C SER A 221 27.34 12.78 -2.95
N LEU A 222 28.67 12.87 -2.98
CA LEU A 222 29.36 14.05 -3.48
C LEU A 222 29.50 13.91 -5.00
N VAL A 223 28.56 14.51 -5.71
CA VAL A 223 28.45 14.45 -7.17
C VAL A 223 28.17 15.83 -7.73
N ASP A 224 28.70 16.15 -8.90
CA ASP A 224 28.22 17.27 -9.70
C ASP A 224 26.87 16.86 -10.33
N ASP A 225 25.88 17.72 -10.30
CA ASP A 225 24.53 17.45 -10.81
C ASP A 225 24.54 17.05 -12.28
N ASP A 226 25.45 17.60 -13.08
CA ASP A 226 25.51 17.37 -14.52
C ASP A 226 26.22 16.05 -14.90
N ASN A 227 27.22 15.61 -14.11
CA ASN A 227 28.14 14.53 -14.48
C ASN A 227 28.07 13.31 -13.52
N GLY A 228 27.46 13.47 -12.35
CA GLY A 228 27.40 12.40 -11.35
C GLY A 228 28.71 12.14 -10.61
N TYR A 229 29.70 13.04 -10.73
CA TYR A 229 31.00 13.02 -10.05
C TYR A 229 31.66 14.42 -10.10
N TYR A 230 32.75 14.63 -9.38
CA TYR A 230 33.56 15.87 -9.41
C TYR A 230 35.00 15.54 -9.69
N TRP A 231 35.76 16.53 -10.20
CA TRP A 231 37.20 16.44 -10.36
C TRP A 231 37.92 16.79 -9.06
N ASP A 232 38.61 15.82 -8.46
CA ASP A 232 39.40 16.06 -7.24
C ASP A 232 40.81 16.54 -7.60
N VAL A 233 41.12 17.80 -7.28
CA VAL A 233 42.42 18.41 -7.57
C VAL A 233 43.57 17.71 -6.83
N ASN A 234 43.34 17.15 -5.65
CA ASN A 234 44.37 16.46 -4.87
C ASN A 234 44.75 15.11 -5.49
N ARG A 235 43.83 14.47 -6.18
CA ARG A 235 44.03 13.16 -6.86
C ARG A 235 44.23 13.30 -8.36
N ASN A 236 43.99 14.49 -8.90
CA ASN A 236 44.02 14.79 -10.33
C ASN A 236 43.20 13.79 -11.16
N ARG A 237 41.97 13.51 -10.75
CA ARG A 237 41.05 12.55 -11.39
C ARG A 237 39.59 12.77 -10.97
N PRO A 238 38.62 12.25 -11.76
CA PRO A 238 37.22 12.27 -11.36
C PRO A 238 36.98 11.34 -10.15
N ILE A 239 36.14 11.79 -9.22
CA ILE A 239 35.78 11.06 -7.98
C ILE A 239 34.29 11.19 -7.71
N LEU A 240 33.68 10.07 -7.28
CA LEU A 240 32.37 9.98 -6.63
C LEU A 240 32.61 9.67 -5.16
N GLY A 241 32.22 10.54 -4.25
CA GLY A 241 32.24 10.27 -2.81
C GLY A 241 30.89 9.77 -2.33
N VAL A 242 30.87 8.64 -1.61
CA VAL A 242 29.66 8.10 -0.97
C VAL A 242 29.92 7.94 0.52
N ARG A 243 29.07 8.51 1.34
CA ARG A 243 29.13 8.39 2.80
C ARG A 243 27.72 8.23 3.37
N GLN A 244 27.53 7.18 4.18
CA GLN A 244 26.35 6.99 5.00
C GLN A 244 26.75 7.30 6.45
N PHE A 245 26.00 8.14 7.14
CA PHE A 245 26.34 8.54 8.50
C PHE A 245 25.93 7.46 9.49
N THR A 246 26.76 7.23 10.49
CA THR A 246 26.49 6.23 11.53
C THR A 246 25.49 6.75 12.56
N PRO A 247 24.79 5.87 13.31
CA PRO A 247 23.93 6.27 14.41
C PRO A 247 24.62 7.20 15.43
N ASN A 248 25.89 6.95 15.76
CA ASN A 248 26.63 7.79 16.70
C ASN A 248 26.89 9.19 16.16
N GLU A 249 27.16 9.33 14.86
CA GLU A 249 27.36 10.62 14.22
C GLU A 249 26.08 11.47 14.22
N VAL A 250 24.92 10.85 14.15
CA VAL A 250 23.61 11.53 14.12
C VAL A 250 23.08 11.87 15.52
N GLY A 251 23.65 11.27 16.56
CA GLY A 251 23.24 11.47 17.95
C GLY A 251 22.35 10.34 18.51
N GLY A 252 22.40 9.17 17.89
CA GLY A 252 21.70 7.97 18.32
C GLY A 252 20.57 7.52 17.38
N LEU A 253 20.11 6.29 17.57
CA LEU A 253 19.09 5.68 16.75
C LEU A 253 17.73 6.39 16.83
N ASP A 254 17.43 7.01 17.96
CA ASP A 254 16.15 7.71 18.13
C ASP A 254 16.06 8.98 17.26
N THR A 255 17.18 9.59 16.93
CA THR A 255 17.24 10.74 16.02
C THR A 255 17.07 10.34 14.55
N LEU A 256 17.29 9.08 14.21
CA LEU A 256 17.14 8.52 12.85
C LEU A 256 15.69 8.12 12.52
N ARG A 257 14.76 8.21 13.47
CA ARG A 257 13.38 7.78 13.24
C ARG A 257 12.68 8.67 12.23
N ASN A 258 12.28 8.05 11.13
CA ASN A 258 11.34 8.65 10.20
C ASN A 258 9.93 8.39 10.71
N THR A 259 9.09 9.42 10.79
CA THR A 259 7.78 9.31 11.43
C THR A 259 6.66 9.85 10.53
N ASN A 260 5.50 9.21 10.65
CA ASN A 260 4.24 9.73 10.14
C ASN A 260 3.39 10.21 11.31
N ARG A 261 2.91 11.45 11.23
CA ARG A 261 1.96 12.03 12.18
C ARG A 261 0.63 12.21 11.49
N GLU A 262 -0.36 11.50 11.98
CA GLU A 262 -1.70 11.47 11.39
C GLU A 262 -2.72 12.09 12.32
N LEU A 263 -3.69 12.77 11.72
CA LEU A 263 -4.90 13.23 12.38
C LEU A 263 -6.07 12.96 11.45
N SER A 264 -7.06 12.23 11.94
CA SER A 264 -8.35 12.12 11.26
C SER A 264 -9.50 12.43 12.19
N TRP A 265 -10.55 12.97 11.63
CA TRP A 265 -11.83 13.09 12.31
C TRP A 265 -12.97 12.88 11.30
N ASP A 266 -14.03 12.31 11.79
CA ASP A 266 -15.28 12.07 11.08
C ASP A 266 -16.44 12.56 11.94
N TRP A 267 -17.25 13.41 11.37
CA TRP A 267 -18.47 13.87 11.99
C TRP A 267 -19.64 13.59 11.04
N SER A 268 -20.69 12.99 11.59
CA SER A 268 -21.95 12.78 10.90
C SER A 268 -23.12 13.07 11.81
N ALA A 269 -24.20 13.57 11.24
CA ALA A 269 -25.45 13.81 11.95
C ALA A 269 -26.63 13.59 11.03
N GLY A 270 -27.75 13.19 11.57
CA GLY A 270 -28.91 12.92 10.77
C GLY A 270 -30.22 12.87 11.57
N LEU A 271 -31.25 12.77 10.78
CA LEU A 271 -32.61 12.48 11.26
C LEU A 271 -33.01 11.12 10.69
N ARG A 272 -33.70 10.33 11.46
CA ARG A 272 -34.34 9.09 11.02
C ARG A 272 -35.69 8.93 11.64
N GLY A 273 -36.57 8.24 10.94
CA GLY A 273 -37.92 8.06 11.46
C GLY A 273 -38.75 7.14 10.59
N ARG A 274 -40.03 7.09 10.93
CA ARG A 274 -41.02 6.30 10.22
C ARG A 274 -42.09 7.21 9.59
N LEU A 275 -42.42 6.95 8.33
CA LEU A 275 -43.44 7.67 7.59
C LEU A 275 -44.61 6.73 7.31
N ALA A 276 -45.82 7.16 7.69
CA ALA A 276 -47.07 6.43 7.49
C ALA A 276 -47.06 4.99 8.05
N ASP A 277 -46.35 4.78 9.19
CA ASP A 277 -46.17 3.48 9.86
C ASP A 277 -45.65 2.35 8.97
N ARG A 278 -45.07 2.71 7.81
CA ARG A 278 -44.77 1.78 6.74
C ARG A 278 -43.38 1.95 6.14
N PHE A 279 -42.86 3.17 6.11
CA PHE A 279 -41.59 3.47 5.49
C PHE A 279 -40.61 4.02 6.53
N ASP A 280 -39.50 3.33 6.73
CA ASP A 280 -38.38 3.85 7.49
C ASP A 280 -37.52 4.70 6.57
N TRP A 281 -37.14 5.90 7.04
CA TRP A 281 -36.30 6.83 6.28
C TRP A 281 -35.18 7.40 7.12
N SER A 282 -34.09 7.77 6.46
CA SER A 282 -33.05 8.59 7.09
C SER A 282 -32.55 9.68 6.15
N ALA A 283 -32.04 10.76 6.75
CA ALA A 283 -31.34 11.83 6.08
C ALA A 283 -30.08 12.16 6.88
N THR A 284 -28.93 12.14 6.23
CA THR A 284 -27.63 12.25 6.88
C THR A 284 -26.78 13.31 6.20
N VAL A 285 -26.05 14.10 7.00
CA VAL A 285 -24.96 14.96 6.54
C VAL A 285 -23.69 14.57 7.27
N GLY A 286 -22.54 14.70 6.61
CA GLY A 286 -21.27 14.34 7.22
C GLY A 286 -20.07 15.00 6.59
N ARG A 287 -19.00 15.05 7.35
CA ARG A 287 -17.68 15.47 6.91
C ARG A 287 -16.61 14.60 7.54
N SER A 288 -15.76 14.06 6.68
CA SER A 288 -14.53 13.37 7.05
C SER A 288 -13.32 14.21 6.66
N TYR A 289 -12.29 14.20 7.47
CA TYR A 289 -11.02 14.88 7.22
C TYR A 289 -9.86 13.99 7.67
N TYR A 290 -8.84 13.87 6.84
CA TYR A 290 -7.60 13.18 7.15
C TYR A 290 -6.41 14.07 6.79
N ARG A 291 -5.38 14.08 7.64
CA ARG A 291 -4.11 14.74 7.41
C ARG A 291 -2.97 13.87 7.88
N VAL A 292 -1.91 13.81 7.09
CA VAL A 292 -0.63 13.20 7.47
C VAL A 292 0.51 14.19 7.26
N GLU A 293 1.48 14.18 8.17
CA GLU A 293 2.79 14.81 8.03
C GLU A 293 3.85 13.71 8.14
N GLU A 294 4.51 13.43 7.03
CA GLU A 294 5.68 12.57 6.98
C GLU A 294 6.93 13.38 7.29
N ARG A 295 7.78 12.83 8.16
CA ARG A 295 9.05 13.41 8.56
C ARG A 295 10.17 12.44 8.26
N GLN A 296 11.16 12.88 7.49
CA GLN A 296 12.31 12.09 7.08
C GLN A 296 13.59 12.86 7.34
N ASN A 297 14.58 12.18 7.94
CA ASN A 297 15.91 12.73 8.09
C ASN A 297 16.63 12.72 6.75
N VAL A 298 17.17 13.85 6.36
CA VAL A 298 17.86 14.08 5.09
C VAL A 298 19.10 14.95 5.30
N VAL A 299 19.98 14.97 4.32
CA VAL A 299 21.19 15.81 4.31
C VAL A 299 21.02 16.90 3.26
N ASP A 300 21.28 18.14 3.65
CA ASP A 300 21.34 19.30 2.75
C ASP A 300 22.57 19.16 1.87
N LYS A 301 22.35 19.14 0.57
CA LYS A 301 23.35 18.87 -0.46
C LYS A 301 24.45 19.95 -0.46
N GLN A 302 24.07 21.22 -0.55
CA GLN A 302 25.03 22.31 -0.63
C GLN A 302 25.88 22.42 0.65
N LYS A 303 25.23 22.29 1.83
CA LYS A 303 25.98 22.32 3.10
C LYS A 303 26.92 21.13 3.23
N SER A 304 26.57 19.97 2.69
CA SER A 304 27.44 18.79 2.69
C SER A 304 28.66 19.01 1.77
N TYR A 305 28.47 19.67 0.62
CA TYR A 305 29.56 20.04 -0.28
C TYR A 305 30.47 21.06 0.36
N ASP A 306 29.95 22.13 0.94
CA ASP A 306 30.69 23.13 1.66
C ASP A 306 31.52 22.52 2.80
N TYR A 307 30.96 21.53 3.47
CA TYR A 307 31.63 20.86 4.57
C TYR A 307 32.74 19.91 4.10
N PHE A 308 32.49 19.04 3.10
CA PHE A 308 33.46 18.04 2.66
C PHE A 308 34.38 18.49 1.52
N LEU A 309 33.89 19.31 0.60
CA LEU A 309 34.62 19.73 -0.59
C LEU A 309 35.16 21.18 -0.51
N GLY A 310 34.47 22.03 0.30
CA GLY A 310 34.75 23.47 0.31
C GLY A 310 34.29 24.17 -0.99
N PRO A 311 34.85 25.36 -1.31
CA PRO A 311 34.40 26.12 -2.47
C PRO A 311 34.78 25.43 -3.78
N LYS A 312 33.92 25.58 -4.81
CA LYS A 312 34.23 25.19 -6.20
C LYS A 312 35.46 25.97 -6.70
N LEU A 313 36.51 25.27 -7.13
CA LEU A 313 37.76 25.83 -7.57
C LEU A 313 37.76 26.20 -9.05
N GLY A 314 36.85 25.66 -9.83
CA GLY A 314 36.74 25.88 -11.27
C GLY A 314 35.97 24.81 -11.97
N THR A 315 36.17 24.71 -13.28
CA THR A 315 35.58 23.69 -14.14
C THR A 315 36.64 23.17 -15.10
N THR A 316 36.69 21.87 -15.35
CA THR A 316 37.57 21.25 -16.33
C THR A 316 37.16 21.66 -17.77
N ALA A 317 38.00 21.33 -18.76
CA ALA A 317 37.67 21.57 -20.17
C ALA A 317 36.41 20.78 -20.62
N ASP A 318 36.14 19.66 -19.98
CA ASP A 318 35.01 18.78 -20.26
C ASP A 318 33.73 19.13 -19.45
N GLY A 319 33.79 20.24 -18.68
CA GLY A 319 32.64 20.76 -17.93
C GLY A 319 32.51 20.25 -16.49
N GLU A 320 33.44 19.42 -15.98
CA GLU A 320 33.37 18.85 -14.62
C GLU A 320 33.73 19.89 -13.55
N ALA A 321 33.00 19.94 -12.47
CA ALA A 321 33.30 20.82 -11.35
C ALA A 321 34.56 20.36 -10.61
N ILE A 322 35.48 21.30 -10.35
CA ILE A 322 36.74 21.05 -9.67
C ILE A 322 36.62 21.39 -8.19
N TYR A 323 36.97 20.44 -7.33
CA TYR A 323 36.97 20.59 -5.88
C TYR A 323 38.25 20.00 -5.25
N ALA A 324 38.46 20.31 -3.98
CA ALA A 324 39.53 19.72 -3.17
C ALA A 324 38.89 19.00 -1.96
N LEU A 325 38.83 17.68 -2.00
CA LEU A 325 38.26 16.91 -0.89
C LEU A 325 39.01 17.18 0.42
N ASN A 326 38.26 17.51 1.47
CA ASN A 326 38.81 17.65 2.81
C ASN A 326 38.96 16.24 3.43
N GLU A 327 40.13 15.63 3.26
CA GLU A 327 40.48 14.29 3.72
C GLU A 327 40.22 14.09 5.23
N SER A 328 40.54 15.11 6.04
CA SER A 328 40.38 15.01 7.48
C SER A 328 38.94 14.99 7.93
N ARG A 329 38.02 15.61 7.17
CA ARG A 329 36.56 15.54 7.44
C ARG A 329 35.94 14.31 6.85
N TRP A 330 36.41 13.88 5.67
CA TRP A 330 35.85 12.72 5.00
C TRP A 330 36.11 11.40 5.72
N TRP A 331 37.36 11.19 6.22
CA TRP A 331 37.80 9.93 6.80
C TRP A 331 37.73 9.85 8.33
N ASN A 332 37.09 10.78 8.99
CA ASN A 332 36.91 10.76 10.44
C ASN A 332 35.43 10.85 10.80
N PRO A 333 35.02 10.23 11.93
CA PRO A 333 33.66 10.35 12.43
C PRO A 333 33.33 11.80 12.80
N LEU A 334 32.09 12.18 12.58
CA LEU A 334 31.54 13.49 12.96
C LEU A 334 30.98 13.44 14.38
N THR A 335 30.99 14.57 15.06
CA THR A 335 30.13 14.75 16.23
C THR A 335 28.69 15.01 15.77
N PRO A 336 27.67 14.76 16.63
CA PRO A 336 26.29 15.10 16.30
C PRO A 336 26.10 16.58 15.89
N ASP A 337 26.78 17.50 16.59
CA ASP A 337 26.72 18.93 16.25
C ASP A 337 27.30 19.25 14.85
N GLN A 338 28.33 18.53 14.44
CA GLN A 338 28.89 18.65 13.08
C GLN A 338 27.94 18.10 12.01
N TYR A 339 27.33 16.95 12.30
CA TYR A 339 26.33 16.35 11.40
C TYR A 339 25.13 17.29 11.22
N TRP A 340 24.57 17.83 12.31
CA TRP A 340 23.38 18.69 12.23
C TRP A 340 23.61 20.09 11.65
N GLN A 341 24.86 20.44 11.29
CA GLN A 341 25.14 21.62 10.44
C GLN A 341 24.65 21.40 8.99
N MET A 342 24.63 20.14 8.53
CA MET A 342 24.18 19.75 7.19
C MET A 342 22.92 18.87 7.22
N GLY A 343 22.65 18.17 8.32
CA GLY A 343 21.43 17.38 8.51
C GLY A 343 20.20 18.27 8.70
N THR A 344 19.06 17.83 8.18
CA THR A 344 17.77 18.49 8.33
C THR A 344 16.63 17.47 8.31
N VAL A 345 15.41 17.91 8.60
CA VAL A 345 14.20 17.09 8.53
C VAL A 345 13.32 17.60 7.40
N ALA A 346 13.10 16.77 6.40
CA ALA A 346 12.10 17.00 5.36
C ALA A 346 10.69 16.72 5.91
N LYS A 347 9.70 17.52 5.50
CA LYS A 347 8.31 17.41 5.94
C LYS A 347 7.38 17.42 4.74
N ASN A 348 6.86 16.23 4.40
CA ASN A 348 5.83 16.10 3.38
C ASN A 348 4.46 16.07 4.06
N ARG A 349 3.49 16.80 3.52
CA ARG A 349 2.13 16.86 4.05
C ARG A 349 1.12 16.43 3.01
N ALA A 350 0.12 15.69 3.46
CA ALA A 350 -1.04 15.37 2.64
C ALA A 350 -2.32 15.55 3.47
N ALA A 351 -3.39 15.93 2.79
CA ALA A 351 -4.72 16.01 3.38
C ALA A 351 -5.76 15.49 2.39
N SER A 352 -6.85 14.93 2.92
CA SER A 352 -8.04 14.58 2.13
C SER A 352 -9.30 14.84 2.94
N TRP A 353 -10.41 15.10 2.25
CA TRP A 353 -11.70 15.36 2.86
C TRP A 353 -12.85 14.87 2.00
N VAL A 354 -13.96 14.55 2.67
CA VAL A 354 -15.24 14.26 2.05
C VAL A 354 -16.32 15.03 2.77
N ASN A 355 -17.13 15.80 2.05
CA ASN A 355 -18.37 16.38 2.53
C ASN A 355 -19.50 15.61 1.84
N GLN A 356 -20.47 15.10 2.59
CA GLN A 356 -21.55 14.28 2.02
C GLN A 356 -22.91 14.62 2.59
N ALA A 357 -23.93 14.41 1.78
CA ALA A 357 -25.32 14.36 2.22
C ALA A 357 -25.98 13.15 1.53
N SER A 358 -26.80 12.44 2.28
CA SER A 358 -27.56 11.28 1.77
C SER A 358 -28.95 11.24 2.36
N ALA A 359 -29.85 10.62 1.63
CA ALA A 359 -31.17 10.26 2.12
C ALA A 359 -31.53 8.86 1.61
N ASP A 360 -32.13 8.07 2.47
CA ASP A 360 -32.63 6.74 2.15
C ASP A 360 -34.05 6.52 2.68
N ILE A 361 -34.73 5.60 2.03
CA ILE A 361 -36.08 5.15 2.42
C ILE A 361 -36.22 3.66 2.12
N THR A 362 -36.77 2.94 3.08
CA THR A 362 -37.05 1.50 2.96
C THR A 362 -38.46 1.18 3.42
N GLY A 363 -39.04 0.11 2.87
CA GLY A 363 -40.36 -0.35 3.31
C GLY A 363 -41.05 -1.32 2.37
N GLU A 364 -42.30 -1.63 2.68
CA GLU A 364 -43.11 -2.50 1.86
C GLU A 364 -43.96 -1.68 0.88
N LEU A 365 -43.86 -1.96 -0.43
CA LEU A 365 -44.66 -1.26 -1.46
C LEU A 365 -46.10 -1.73 -1.48
N PHE A 366 -46.27 -3.03 -1.71
CA PHE A 366 -47.61 -3.68 -1.76
C PHE A 366 -47.47 -5.16 -1.55
N GLN A 367 -48.63 -5.79 -1.26
CA GLN A 367 -48.73 -7.22 -1.13
C GLN A 367 -48.72 -7.85 -2.53
N GLY A 368 -47.68 -8.67 -2.81
CA GLY A 368 -47.60 -9.51 -4.00
C GLY A 368 -48.30 -10.84 -3.81
N TRP A 369 -48.14 -11.72 -4.79
CA TRP A 369 -48.83 -13.05 -4.77
C TRP A 369 -48.23 -14.06 -3.76
N ALA A 370 -46.97 -13.92 -3.41
CA ALA A 370 -46.24 -14.81 -2.46
C ALA A 370 -45.69 -14.04 -1.25
N GLY A 371 -46.16 -12.84 -0.99
CA GLY A 371 -45.72 -12.01 0.14
C GLY A 371 -45.51 -10.56 -0.22
N PRO A 372 -45.14 -9.71 0.74
CA PRO A 372 -44.93 -8.28 0.49
C PRO A 372 -43.68 -8.03 -0.39
N ILE A 373 -43.82 -7.17 -1.39
CA ILE A 373 -42.69 -6.66 -2.16
C ILE A 373 -42.10 -5.47 -1.39
N SER A 374 -40.86 -5.63 -0.96
CA SER A 374 -40.13 -4.59 -0.24
C SER A 374 -39.15 -3.87 -1.16
N PHE A 375 -38.85 -2.62 -0.85
CA PHE A 375 -37.87 -1.82 -1.57
C PHE A 375 -36.97 -1.04 -0.61
N ALA A 376 -35.80 -0.65 -1.14
CA ALA A 376 -34.94 0.37 -0.58
C ALA A 376 -34.52 1.33 -1.68
N ALA A 377 -34.44 2.64 -1.37
CA ALA A 377 -33.96 3.65 -2.30
C ALA A 377 -33.01 4.59 -1.57
N VAL A 378 -31.96 5.05 -2.26
CA VAL A 378 -30.93 5.96 -1.73
C VAL A 378 -30.59 7.03 -2.74
N ALA A 379 -30.33 8.25 -2.26
CA ALA A 379 -29.77 9.35 -3.03
C ALA A 379 -28.63 9.99 -2.25
N GLU A 380 -27.51 10.28 -2.92
CA GLU A 380 -26.31 10.82 -2.28
C GLU A 380 -25.67 11.92 -3.14
N VAL A 381 -25.09 12.89 -2.46
CA VAL A 381 -24.12 13.83 -3.03
C VAL A 381 -22.90 13.88 -2.14
N ALA A 382 -21.70 13.79 -2.74
CA ALA A 382 -20.45 13.87 -2.02
C ALA A 382 -19.44 14.73 -2.79
N GLN A 383 -18.84 15.70 -2.11
CA GLN A 383 -17.67 16.43 -2.56
C GLN A 383 -16.43 15.80 -1.93
N GLN A 384 -15.51 15.37 -2.76
CA GLN A 384 -14.25 14.74 -2.36
C GLN A 384 -13.09 15.64 -2.75
N GLY A 385 -12.09 15.76 -1.88
CA GLY A 385 -10.89 16.54 -2.17
C GLY A 385 -9.64 15.95 -1.56
N TYR A 386 -8.50 16.32 -2.13
CA TYR A 386 -7.18 15.99 -1.60
C TYR A 386 -6.17 17.08 -1.91
N HIS A 387 -5.09 17.14 -1.15
CA HIS A 387 -3.98 18.06 -1.36
C HIS A 387 -2.66 17.41 -0.92
N LEU A 388 -1.64 17.44 -1.81
CA LEU A 388 -0.27 16.98 -1.54
C LEU A 388 0.66 18.19 -1.52
N SER A 389 1.34 18.38 -0.40
CA SER A 389 2.29 19.49 -0.17
C SER A 389 3.62 18.93 0.30
N PRO A 390 4.52 18.55 -0.61
CA PRO A 390 5.86 18.12 -0.27
C PRO A 390 6.67 19.26 0.34
N ASP A 391 7.78 18.92 0.99
CA ASP A 391 8.73 19.92 1.47
C ASP A 391 9.22 20.76 0.28
N PRO A 392 9.11 22.10 0.34
CA PRO A 392 9.47 22.96 -0.79
C PRO A 392 10.97 22.90 -1.15
N ARG A 393 11.82 22.40 -0.23
CA ARG A 393 13.25 22.21 -0.43
C ARG A 393 13.60 20.90 -1.15
N ALA A 394 12.64 19.97 -1.29
CA ALA A 394 12.87 18.70 -1.97
C ALA A 394 13.19 18.91 -3.45
N GLY A 395 14.28 18.29 -3.93
CA GLY A 395 14.83 18.49 -5.26
C GLY A 395 15.66 19.77 -5.42
N ILE A 396 15.81 20.58 -4.36
CA ILE A 396 16.64 21.80 -4.33
C ILE A 396 17.77 21.61 -3.32
N ASP A 397 17.42 21.50 -2.03
CA ASP A 397 18.39 21.40 -0.94
C ASP A 397 18.79 19.95 -0.64
N PHE A 398 17.93 19.00 -0.99
CA PHE A 398 18.17 17.56 -0.77
C PHE A 398 17.37 16.70 -1.76
N ASP A 399 17.89 15.53 -2.07
CA ASP A 399 17.26 14.58 -2.96
C ASP A 399 16.21 13.75 -2.18
N LEU A 400 14.94 13.97 -2.49
CA LEU A 400 13.86 13.07 -2.13
C LEU A 400 13.27 12.47 -3.40
N GLN A 401 13.29 11.15 -3.49
CA GLN A 401 12.66 10.45 -4.61
C GLN A 401 11.13 10.47 -4.47
N ASN A 402 10.44 10.59 -5.59
CA ASN A 402 8.98 10.47 -5.70
C ASN A 402 8.18 11.52 -4.88
N VAL A 403 8.53 12.77 -5.00
CA VAL A 403 7.81 13.87 -4.36
C VAL A 403 6.62 14.27 -5.22
N ASP A 404 5.48 13.60 -5.00
CA ASP A 404 4.25 13.91 -5.71
C ASP A 404 3.63 15.23 -5.20
N ARG A 405 3.19 16.06 -6.14
CA ARG A 405 2.51 17.34 -5.90
C ARG A 405 1.13 17.32 -6.53
N GLY A 406 0.26 18.17 -6.06
CA GLY A 406 -1.05 18.38 -6.65
C GLY A 406 -2.17 18.22 -5.65
N GLY A 407 -3.33 18.54 -6.11
CA GLY A 407 -4.54 18.48 -5.33
C GLY A 407 -5.73 18.78 -6.20
N GLY A 408 -6.89 18.65 -5.63
CA GLY A 408 -8.12 19.01 -6.31
C GLY A 408 -9.36 18.40 -5.70
N GLU A 409 -10.47 18.69 -6.33
CA GLU A 409 -11.80 18.28 -5.89
C GLU A 409 -12.61 17.67 -7.02
N ARG A 410 -13.56 16.80 -6.64
CA ARG A 410 -14.63 16.30 -7.53
C ARG A 410 -15.94 16.17 -6.76
N THR A 411 -17.05 16.18 -7.48
CA THR A 411 -18.38 15.91 -6.92
C THR A 411 -18.93 14.60 -7.48
N ARG A 412 -19.46 13.76 -6.60
CA ARG A 412 -20.21 12.54 -6.93
C ARG A 412 -21.69 12.76 -6.64
N TYR A 413 -22.53 12.36 -7.58
CA TYR A 413 -23.98 12.24 -7.44
C TYR A 413 -24.36 10.79 -7.65
N SER A 414 -25.19 10.24 -6.78
CA SER A 414 -25.59 8.83 -6.84
C SER A 414 -27.07 8.65 -6.54
N ALA A 415 -27.69 7.69 -7.19
CA ALA A 415 -29.04 7.23 -6.87
C ALA A 415 -29.14 5.73 -7.07
N GLY A 416 -29.75 5.03 -6.13
CA GLY A 416 -29.90 3.57 -6.17
C GLY A 416 -31.27 3.12 -5.71
N VAL A 417 -31.69 1.95 -6.19
CA VAL A 417 -32.94 1.29 -5.78
C VAL A 417 -32.71 -0.23 -5.72
N GLU A 418 -33.30 -0.86 -4.73
CA GLU A 418 -33.32 -2.32 -4.56
C GLU A 418 -34.74 -2.81 -4.30
N PHE A 419 -35.07 -3.98 -4.81
CA PHE A 419 -36.34 -4.68 -4.59
C PHE A 419 -36.08 -6.09 -4.07
N LYS A 420 -36.89 -6.52 -3.09
CA LYS A 420 -37.00 -7.90 -2.64
C LYS A 420 -38.40 -8.40 -2.98
N ILE A 421 -38.44 -9.43 -3.80
CA ILE A 421 -39.67 -9.93 -4.46
C ILE A 421 -39.85 -11.40 -4.12
N PRO A 422 -40.77 -11.78 -3.22
CA PRO A 422 -41.19 -13.16 -3.05
C PRO A 422 -41.88 -13.65 -4.33
N LEU A 423 -41.28 -14.63 -5.01
CA LEU A 423 -41.82 -15.23 -6.24
C LEU A 423 -42.71 -16.44 -5.93
N LEU A 424 -42.32 -17.22 -4.96
CA LEU A 424 -43.04 -18.37 -4.40
C LEU A 424 -42.79 -18.39 -2.88
N ASP A 425 -43.57 -19.15 -2.13
CA ASP A 425 -43.32 -19.32 -0.69
C ASP A 425 -41.89 -19.79 -0.36
N SER A 426 -41.31 -20.56 -1.32
CA SER A 426 -39.95 -21.08 -1.18
C SER A 426 -38.90 -20.30 -2.00
N VAL A 427 -39.26 -19.28 -2.81
CA VAL A 427 -38.36 -18.59 -3.72
C VAL A 427 -38.48 -17.08 -3.58
N THR A 428 -37.39 -16.43 -3.27
CA THR A 428 -37.28 -14.97 -3.21
C THR A 428 -36.23 -14.47 -4.21
N ALA A 429 -36.57 -13.46 -5.01
CA ALA A 429 -35.65 -12.76 -5.87
C ALA A 429 -35.28 -11.40 -5.27
N THR A 430 -34.05 -10.95 -5.52
CA THR A 430 -33.58 -9.59 -5.26
C THR A 430 -33.08 -8.98 -6.55
N ALA A 431 -33.30 -7.67 -6.73
CA ALA A 431 -32.77 -6.91 -7.85
C ALA A 431 -32.46 -5.50 -7.40
N ALA A 432 -31.24 -5.01 -7.71
CA ALA A 432 -30.85 -3.63 -7.43
C ALA A 432 -30.18 -2.99 -8.63
N ALA A 433 -30.31 -1.68 -8.73
CA ALA A 433 -29.62 -0.85 -9.70
C ALA A 433 -29.20 0.48 -9.07
N ARG A 434 -28.00 0.97 -9.45
CA ARG A 434 -27.47 2.24 -9.00
C ARG A 434 -26.82 2.97 -10.17
N TYR A 435 -27.01 4.26 -10.20
CA TYR A 435 -26.34 5.18 -11.11
C TYR A 435 -25.43 6.11 -10.32
N ASP A 436 -24.17 6.22 -10.72
CA ASP A 436 -23.18 7.13 -10.18
C ASP A 436 -22.63 8.05 -11.27
N ARG A 437 -22.43 9.32 -10.92
CA ARG A 437 -21.82 10.32 -11.78
C ARG A 437 -20.77 11.10 -11.02
N TYR A 438 -19.53 11.05 -11.51
CA TYR A 438 -18.42 11.87 -11.05
C TYR A 438 -18.19 13.02 -12.03
N GLY A 439 -18.02 14.22 -11.50
CA GLY A 439 -17.81 15.41 -12.31
C GLY A 439 -17.34 16.60 -11.49
N ASN A 440 -17.37 17.80 -12.10
CA ASN A 440 -16.96 19.04 -11.46
C ASN A 440 -15.51 18.97 -10.92
N TYR A 441 -14.61 18.34 -11.69
CA TYR A 441 -13.21 18.26 -11.34
C TYR A 441 -12.55 19.63 -11.34
N LYS A 442 -11.84 19.95 -10.27
CA LYS A 442 -11.04 21.16 -10.10
C LYS A 442 -9.69 20.78 -9.58
N ALA A 443 -8.61 21.20 -10.24
CA ALA A 443 -7.25 21.07 -9.73
C ALA A 443 -6.86 22.32 -8.94
N ASP A 444 -6.06 22.15 -7.87
CA ASP A 444 -5.69 23.24 -6.95
C ASP A 444 -4.94 24.40 -7.63
N ASP A 445 -4.00 24.11 -8.53
CA ASP A 445 -3.07 25.10 -9.10
C ASP A 445 -3.11 25.19 -10.64
N SER A 446 -4.16 24.65 -11.27
CA SER A 446 -4.24 24.74 -12.73
C SER A 446 -4.92 26.04 -13.17
N SER A 447 -4.16 26.90 -13.84
CA SER A 447 -4.70 27.96 -14.69
C SER A 447 -5.42 27.40 -15.95
N GLU A 448 -5.22 26.13 -16.25
CA GLU A 448 -5.88 25.39 -17.34
C GLU A 448 -7.00 24.54 -16.78
N ALA A 449 -8.21 24.74 -17.30
CA ALA A 449 -9.33 23.85 -17.02
C ALA A 449 -9.00 22.47 -17.60
N LEU A 450 -8.62 21.53 -16.72
CA LEU A 450 -8.47 20.14 -17.10
C LEU A 450 -9.83 19.64 -17.62
N ASN A 451 -9.90 19.34 -18.89
CA ASN A 451 -11.12 18.81 -19.51
C ASN A 451 -11.26 17.32 -19.18
N ILE A 452 -11.46 17.01 -17.91
CA ILE A 452 -11.80 15.67 -17.46
C ILE A 452 -13.28 15.47 -17.70
N GLY A 453 -13.62 14.58 -18.62
CA GLY A 453 -15.00 14.20 -18.88
C GLY A 453 -15.70 13.67 -17.63
N SER A 454 -17.01 13.87 -17.51
CA SER A 454 -17.76 13.25 -16.41
C SER A 454 -17.77 11.72 -16.59
N GLN A 455 -17.40 11.00 -15.55
CA GLN A 455 -17.48 9.55 -15.51
C GLN A 455 -18.86 9.15 -15.00
N LYS A 456 -19.51 8.20 -15.67
CA LYS A 456 -20.87 7.76 -15.37
C LYS A 456 -20.91 6.25 -15.45
N GLU A 457 -21.42 5.63 -14.39
CA GLU A 457 -21.53 4.18 -14.33
C GLU A 457 -22.89 3.77 -13.80
N THR A 458 -23.39 2.66 -14.33
CA THR A 458 -24.59 2.02 -13.84
C THR A 458 -24.24 0.60 -13.42
N THR A 459 -24.42 0.31 -12.15
CA THR A 459 -24.22 -1.04 -11.61
C THR A 459 -25.56 -1.65 -11.23
N TRP A 460 -25.61 -2.97 -11.30
CA TRP A 460 -26.82 -3.72 -10.94
C TRP A 460 -26.44 -5.06 -10.32
N ASN A 461 -27.34 -5.61 -9.52
CA ASN A 461 -27.27 -6.97 -9.04
C ASN A 461 -28.61 -7.69 -9.14
N VAL A 462 -28.55 -8.99 -9.26
CA VAL A 462 -29.70 -9.89 -9.13
C VAL A 462 -29.33 -11.08 -8.26
N GLY A 463 -30.24 -11.49 -7.42
CA GLY A 463 -30.08 -12.63 -6.53
C GLY A 463 -31.32 -13.51 -6.51
N LEU A 464 -31.12 -14.78 -6.24
CA LEU A 464 -32.18 -15.78 -6.05
C LEU A 464 -31.87 -16.61 -4.82
N GLU A 465 -32.85 -16.71 -3.94
CA GLU A 465 -32.87 -17.62 -2.80
C GLU A 465 -33.98 -18.65 -2.97
N TRP A 466 -33.63 -19.92 -2.83
CA TRP A 466 -34.57 -21.03 -2.91
C TRP A 466 -34.46 -21.91 -1.68
N ARG A 467 -35.59 -22.08 -0.97
CA ARG A 467 -35.74 -22.98 0.19
C ARG A 467 -36.61 -24.19 -0.16
N PRO A 468 -36.02 -25.23 -0.78
CA PRO A 468 -36.80 -26.43 -1.12
C PRO A 468 -37.40 -27.14 0.11
N VAL A 469 -36.72 -27.02 1.24
CA VAL A 469 -37.18 -27.42 2.58
C VAL A 469 -36.68 -26.38 3.59
N GLU A 470 -37.30 -26.29 4.77
CA GLU A 470 -36.97 -25.27 5.78
C GLU A 470 -35.49 -25.28 6.19
N SER A 471 -34.89 -26.48 6.23
CA SER A 471 -33.50 -26.67 6.65
C SER A 471 -32.44 -26.40 5.55
N LEU A 472 -32.85 -26.19 4.29
CA LEU A 472 -31.93 -26.01 3.16
C LEU A 472 -32.25 -24.75 2.40
N LEU A 473 -31.24 -23.84 2.34
CA LEU A 473 -31.23 -22.67 1.48
C LEU A 473 -30.22 -22.89 0.36
N VAL A 474 -30.64 -22.76 -0.88
CA VAL A 474 -29.79 -22.61 -2.06
C VAL A 474 -29.86 -21.15 -2.52
N ARG A 475 -28.72 -20.55 -2.78
CA ARG A 475 -28.64 -19.13 -3.18
C ARG A 475 -27.70 -18.93 -4.35
N GLY A 476 -27.99 -17.92 -5.16
CA GLY A 476 -27.12 -17.49 -6.24
C GLY A 476 -27.26 -16.00 -6.48
N SER A 477 -26.18 -15.33 -6.83
CA SER A 477 -26.20 -13.92 -7.19
C SER A 477 -25.21 -13.60 -8.30
N TYR A 478 -25.53 -12.57 -9.06
CA TYR A 478 -24.65 -11.92 -10.02
C TYR A 478 -24.70 -10.41 -9.78
N ALA A 479 -23.54 -9.76 -9.77
CA ALA A 479 -23.43 -8.34 -9.55
C ALA A 479 -22.36 -7.73 -10.45
N THR A 480 -22.63 -6.54 -10.97
CA THR A 480 -21.64 -5.66 -11.59
C THR A 480 -21.10 -4.68 -10.57
N SER A 481 -19.87 -4.27 -10.73
CA SER A 481 -19.20 -3.29 -9.88
C SER A 481 -18.31 -2.37 -10.69
N PHE A 482 -17.92 -1.25 -10.11
CA PHE A 482 -16.97 -0.33 -10.72
C PHE A 482 -16.15 0.39 -9.65
N HIS A 483 -15.01 0.95 -10.08
CA HIS A 483 -14.19 1.86 -9.30
C HIS A 483 -13.79 3.05 -10.16
N ALA A 484 -14.14 4.26 -9.73
CA ALA A 484 -13.74 5.48 -10.43
C ALA A 484 -12.26 5.76 -10.20
N PRO A 485 -11.50 6.26 -11.19
CA PRO A 485 -10.08 6.56 -11.02
C PRO A 485 -9.82 7.48 -9.83
N ASP A 486 -8.75 7.21 -9.11
CA ASP A 486 -8.29 8.09 -8.05
C ASP A 486 -8.01 9.49 -8.58
N MET A 487 -8.40 10.51 -7.81
CA MET A 487 -8.18 11.90 -8.21
C MET A 487 -6.70 12.22 -8.44
N HIS A 488 -5.80 11.58 -7.70
CA HIS A 488 -4.36 11.76 -7.88
C HIS A 488 -3.88 11.31 -9.27
N TYR A 489 -4.47 10.24 -9.81
CA TYR A 489 -4.16 9.78 -11.17
C TYR A 489 -4.70 10.71 -12.26
N LEU A 490 -5.75 11.47 -11.96
CA LEU A 490 -6.37 12.41 -12.89
C LEU A 490 -5.75 13.81 -12.78
N LEU A 491 -5.47 14.27 -11.55
CA LEU A 491 -5.15 15.66 -11.20
C LEU A 491 -3.71 15.86 -10.71
N GLY A 492 -2.89 14.80 -10.67
CA GLY A 492 -1.49 14.88 -10.23
C GLY A 492 -0.71 15.87 -11.08
N GLN A 493 0.01 16.79 -10.42
CA GLN A 493 0.88 17.75 -11.11
C GLN A 493 2.12 17.05 -11.70
N PRO A 494 2.73 17.59 -12.75
CA PRO A 494 3.95 17.06 -13.29
C PRO A 494 5.05 17.01 -12.23
N SER A 495 5.68 15.86 -12.11
CA SER A 495 6.90 15.65 -11.32
C SER A 495 7.96 15.01 -12.19
N SER A 496 9.23 15.35 -11.98
CA SER A 496 10.36 14.76 -12.65
C SER A 496 11.34 14.22 -11.61
N SER A 497 11.92 13.07 -11.91
CA SER A 497 13.02 12.49 -11.13
C SER A 497 14.05 11.91 -12.08
N GLU A 498 15.32 12.05 -11.75
CA GLU A 498 16.39 11.37 -12.46
C GLU A 498 16.46 9.91 -12.02
N VAL A 499 16.56 9.01 -12.97
CA VAL A 499 16.74 7.58 -12.73
C VAL A 499 17.94 7.09 -13.53
N GLN A 500 18.82 6.35 -12.88
CA GLN A 500 19.92 5.66 -13.53
C GLN A 500 19.54 4.18 -13.69
N THR A 501 19.37 3.74 -14.92
CA THR A 501 19.08 2.34 -15.27
C THR A 501 19.55 1.98 -16.65
N TYR A 502 19.29 0.72 -17.06
CA TYR A 502 19.69 0.22 -18.37
C TYR A 502 18.72 0.68 -19.45
N ASP A 503 19.26 1.17 -20.55
CA ASP A 503 18.53 1.32 -21.80
C ASP A 503 18.29 -0.06 -22.42
N ARG A 504 17.09 -0.59 -22.19
CA ARG A 504 16.68 -1.95 -22.61
C ARG A 504 16.77 -2.14 -24.13
N LEU A 505 16.40 -1.12 -24.89
CA LEU A 505 16.46 -1.16 -26.36
C LEU A 505 17.89 -1.32 -26.85
N ARG A 506 18.82 -0.48 -26.37
CA ARG A 506 20.24 -0.56 -26.72
C ARG A 506 20.87 -1.88 -26.27
N CYS A 507 20.47 -2.39 -25.12
CA CYS A 507 20.89 -3.70 -24.66
C CYS A 507 20.54 -4.80 -25.65
N ILE A 508 19.30 -4.88 -26.11
CA ILE A 508 18.85 -5.90 -27.07
C ILE A 508 19.54 -5.70 -28.43
N GLN A 509 19.66 -4.46 -28.88
CA GLN A 509 20.35 -4.14 -30.17
C GLN A 509 21.82 -4.52 -30.16
N SER A 510 22.49 -4.46 -29.02
CA SER A 510 23.87 -4.92 -28.87
C SER A 510 24.03 -6.45 -28.80
N GLY A 511 22.95 -7.20 -28.84
CA GLY A 511 22.92 -8.66 -28.68
C GLY A 511 22.99 -9.15 -27.24
N ALA A 512 22.87 -8.24 -26.24
CA ALA A 512 22.85 -8.56 -24.83
C ALA A 512 21.41 -8.82 -24.38
N TYR A 513 20.98 -10.07 -24.45
CA TYR A 513 19.61 -10.48 -24.09
C TYR A 513 19.35 -10.65 -22.58
N LEU A 514 20.35 -10.45 -21.75
CA LEU A 514 20.18 -10.47 -20.29
C LEU A 514 20.67 -9.15 -19.72
N VAL A 515 19.96 -8.62 -18.73
CA VAL A 515 20.33 -7.37 -18.03
C VAL A 515 21.78 -7.42 -17.55
N ASN A 516 22.24 -8.59 -17.12
CA ASN A 516 23.61 -8.82 -16.66
C ASN A 516 24.67 -8.76 -17.77
N ASN A 517 24.30 -8.90 -19.03
CA ASN A 517 25.20 -8.78 -20.17
C ASN A 517 25.30 -7.34 -20.69
N CYS A 518 24.36 -6.47 -20.28
CA CYS A 518 24.43 -5.04 -20.57
C CYS A 518 25.47 -4.28 -19.72
N GLY A 519 26.17 -4.98 -18.87
CA GLY A 519 27.35 -4.54 -18.12
C GLY A 519 27.23 -3.25 -17.31
N VAL A 520 27.29 -3.34 -15.98
CA VAL A 520 27.54 -2.17 -15.11
C VAL A 520 28.89 -1.58 -15.52
N GLY A 521 28.91 -0.28 -15.85
CA GLY A 521 30.11 0.41 -16.34
C GLY A 521 30.12 0.63 -17.87
N ASN A 522 29.14 0.13 -18.60
CA ASN A 522 28.96 0.49 -20.01
C ASN A 522 28.07 1.74 -20.10
N THR A 523 28.66 2.92 -20.23
CA THR A 523 27.98 4.21 -20.31
C THR A 523 27.08 4.36 -21.55
N ASP A 524 27.21 3.47 -22.54
CA ASP A 524 26.35 3.47 -23.73
C ASP A 524 24.97 2.90 -23.44
N VAL A 525 24.83 2.10 -22.39
CA VAL A 525 23.56 1.43 -22.02
C VAL A 525 23.14 1.70 -20.57
N TRP A 526 24.04 2.16 -19.71
CA TRP A 526 23.77 2.50 -18.30
C TRP A 526 24.05 3.98 -18.07
N TYR A 527 23.00 4.78 -17.98
CA TYR A 527 23.11 6.22 -17.79
C TYR A 527 21.84 6.80 -17.13
N THR A 528 21.95 8.04 -16.73
CA THR A 528 20.86 8.80 -16.09
C THR A 528 20.00 9.48 -17.15
N PHE A 529 18.69 9.49 -16.93
CA PHE A 529 17.72 10.21 -17.75
C PHE A 529 16.50 10.59 -16.90
N ASP A 530 15.68 11.50 -17.42
CA ASP A 530 14.52 12.01 -16.71
C ASP A 530 13.35 11.02 -16.76
N VAL A 531 12.72 10.81 -15.62
CA VAL A 531 11.46 10.10 -15.47
C VAL A 531 10.37 11.06 -15.05
N ASN A 532 9.49 11.39 -15.98
CA ASN A 532 8.40 12.29 -15.77
C ASN A 532 7.14 11.52 -15.37
N ARG A 533 6.35 12.11 -14.46
CA ARG A 533 5.04 11.60 -14.06
C ARG A 533 4.05 12.74 -14.02
N ARG A 534 2.84 12.53 -14.52
CA ARG A 534 1.72 13.46 -14.41
C ARG A 534 0.39 12.71 -14.37
N GLY A 535 -0.63 13.37 -13.88
CA GLY A 535 -2.00 12.90 -14.00
C GLY A 535 -2.47 12.84 -15.47
N THR A 536 -3.39 11.95 -15.77
CA THR A 536 -3.95 11.83 -17.11
C THR A 536 -5.49 11.86 -17.07
N PRO A 537 -6.13 12.75 -17.89
CA PRO A 537 -7.59 12.83 -17.96
C PRO A 537 -8.23 11.68 -18.76
N LEU A 538 -7.42 10.80 -19.37
CA LEU A 538 -7.86 9.73 -20.27
C LEU A 538 -8.30 8.44 -19.56
N LEU A 539 -8.10 8.36 -18.23
CA LEU A 539 -8.47 7.17 -17.47
C LEU A 539 -9.98 6.95 -17.44
N ARG A 540 -10.34 5.68 -17.56
CA ARG A 540 -11.71 5.17 -17.43
C ARG A 540 -11.89 4.50 -16.09
N SER A 541 -13.14 4.32 -15.65
CA SER A 541 -13.46 3.51 -14.50
C SER A 541 -12.99 2.06 -14.69
N GLU A 542 -12.49 1.46 -13.63
CA GLU A 542 -12.30 0.01 -13.55
C GLU A 542 -13.68 -0.64 -13.40
N THR A 543 -13.90 -1.78 -14.03
CA THR A 543 -15.18 -2.50 -13.96
C THR A 543 -14.98 -3.90 -13.41
N GLY A 544 -16.02 -4.47 -12.84
CA GLY A 544 -15.97 -5.81 -12.29
C GLY A 544 -17.30 -6.53 -12.37
N ASP A 545 -17.18 -7.85 -12.50
CA ASP A 545 -18.27 -8.80 -12.43
C ASP A 545 -18.02 -9.79 -11.30
N SER A 546 -19.04 -10.11 -10.54
CA SER A 546 -18.97 -11.15 -9.53
C SER A 546 -20.21 -12.04 -9.57
N TRP A 547 -20.02 -13.32 -9.33
CA TRP A 547 -21.12 -14.22 -9.14
C TRP A 547 -20.81 -15.21 -8.03
N THR A 548 -21.85 -15.61 -7.31
CA THR A 548 -21.79 -16.60 -6.24
C THR A 548 -22.89 -17.61 -6.39
N VAL A 549 -22.58 -18.86 -6.05
CA VAL A 549 -23.58 -19.93 -5.89
C VAL A 549 -23.25 -20.69 -4.62
N GLY A 550 -24.22 -20.87 -3.76
CA GLY A 550 -23.98 -21.51 -2.48
C GLY A 550 -25.20 -22.18 -1.89
N LEU A 551 -24.92 -22.91 -0.83
CA LEU A 551 -25.96 -23.55 -0.03
C LEU A 551 -25.68 -23.33 1.47
N VAL A 552 -26.73 -23.24 2.24
CA VAL A 552 -26.70 -23.31 3.70
C VAL A 552 -27.67 -24.44 4.12
N TRP A 553 -27.16 -25.38 4.90
CA TRP A 553 -27.91 -26.52 5.33
C TRP A 553 -27.83 -26.73 6.83
N ASP A 554 -28.97 -26.67 7.49
CA ASP A 554 -29.14 -27.06 8.87
C ASP A 554 -29.34 -28.59 8.93
N VAL A 555 -28.22 -29.32 8.99
CA VAL A 555 -28.19 -30.81 8.96
C VAL A 555 -28.94 -31.39 10.12
N MET A 556 -28.87 -30.73 11.26
CA MET A 556 -29.62 -31.01 12.48
C MET A 556 -29.79 -29.72 13.31
N PRO A 557 -30.66 -29.64 14.31
CA PRO A 557 -30.97 -28.40 15.03
C PRO A 557 -29.77 -27.66 15.61
N ASN A 558 -28.67 -28.35 15.81
CA ASN A 558 -27.42 -27.80 16.39
C ASN A 558 -26.22 -27.85 15.46
N LEU A 559 -26.38 -28.26 14.19
CA LEU A 559 -25.32 -28.27 13.18
C LEU A 559 -25.78 -27.58 11.90
N SER A 560 -25.14 -26.46 11.60
CA SER A 560 -25.32 -25.75 10.34
C SER A 560 -24.01 -25.79 9.54
N VAL A 561 -24.10 -26.04 8.23
CA VAL A 561 -22.97 -26.01 7.28
C VAL A 561 -23.33 -25.11 6.13
N SER A 562 -22.32 -24.42 5.58
CA SER A 562 -22.45 -23.67 4.32
C SER A 562 -21.30 -23.96 3.38
N ALA A 563 -21.59 -23.89 2.10
CA ALA A 563 -20.60 -23.97 1.02
C ALA A 563 -20.98 -22.94 -0.05
N ASP A 564 -20.06 -22.05 -0.34
CA ASP A 564 -20.24 -21.00 -1.35
C ASP A 564 -19.08 -21.05 -2.35
N TYR A 565 -19.39 -21.17 -3.62
CA TYR A 565 -18.45 -20.94 -4.71
C TYR A 565 -18.60 -19.52 -5.21
N TRP A 566 -17.50 -18.84 -5.41
CA TRP A 566 -17.49 -17.45 -5.88
C TRP A 566 -16.45 -17.22 -6.97
N ALA A 567 -16.73 -16.27 -7.85
CA ALA A 567 -15.81 -15.77 -8.87
C ALA A 567 -15.95 -14.27 -8.99
N ILE A 568 -14.82 -13.58 -9.07
CA ILE A 568 -14.72 -12.14 -9.24
C ILE A 568 -13.77 -11.88 -10.40
N LYS A 569 -14.20 -11.06 -11.35
CA LYS A 569 -13.41 -10.59 -12.49
C LYS A 569 -13.35 -9.07 -12.46
N LEU A 570 -12.16 -8.51 -12.57
CA LEU A 570 -11.90 -7.09 -12.71
C LEU A 570 -11.30 -6.83 -14.08
N GLU A 571 -11.75 -5.78 -14.75
CA GLU A 571 -11.30 -5.34 -16.06
C GLU A 571 -10.97 -3.85 -16.04
N ASP A 572 -10.18 -3.39 -17.01
CA ASP A 572 -9.73 -2.00 -17.11
C ASP A 572 -9.02 -1.51 -15.83
N MET A 573 -8.39 -2.41 -15.06
CA MET A 573 -7.69 -2.03 -13.83
C MET A 573 -6.60 -1.01 -14.12
N ILE A 574 -6.53 0.01 -13.29
CA ILE A 574 -5.54 1.09 -13.41
C ILE A 574 -4.22 0.61 -12.79
N VAL A 575 -3.18 0.60 -13.59
CA VAL A 575 -1.82 0.24 -13.17
C VAL A 575 -0.90 1.44 -13.36
N ASP A 576 -0.16 1.82 -12.33
CA ASP A 576 0.91 2.81 -12.44
C ASP A 576 2.16 2.13 -13.04
N VAL A 577 2.43 2.39 -14.31
CA VAL A 577 3.51 1.74 -15.05
C VAL A 577 4.83 2.43 -14.73
N GLY A 578 5.77 1.67 -14.15
CA GLY A 578 7.09 2.16 -13.77
C GLY A 578 8.04 2.35 -14.95
N ALA A 579 9.16 3.04 -14.71
CA ALA A 579 10.18 3.32 -15.72
C ALA A 579 10.71 2.05 -16.40
N ASP A 580 11.07 1.05 -15.62
CA ASP A 580 11.61 -0.24 -16.14
C ASP A 580 10.63 -0.95 -17.07
N GLU A 581 9.35 -0.84 -16.77
CA GLU A 581 8.29 -1.45 -17.58
C GLU A 581 8.10 -0.72 -18.91
N VAL A 582 8.12 0.62 -18.90
CA VAL A 582 8.07 1.42 -20.13
C VAL A 582 9.24 1.07 -21.04
N LEU A 583 10.46 0.98 -20.49
CA LEU A 583 11.67 0.65 -21.27
C LEU A 583 11.67 -0.80 -21.79
N ALA A 584 11.19 -1.75 -20.96
CA ALA A 584 11.05 -3.14 -21.40
C ALA A 584 10.02 -3.27 -22.52
N SER A 585 8.91 -2.56 -22.40
CA SER A 585 7.85 -2.55 -23.42
C SER A 585 8.27 -1.83 -24.70
N GLU A 586 8.97 -0.70 -24.60
CA GLU A 586 9.56 -0.04 -25.78
C GLU A 586 10.47 -0.98 -26.57
N ALA A 587 11.41 -1.59 -25.86
CA ALA A 587 12.34 -2.54 -26.47
C ALA A 587 11.61 -3.72 -27.12
N GLY A 588 10.61 -4.27 -26.44
CA GLY A 588 9.76 -5.35 -26.98
C GLY A 588 8.98 -4.92 -28.23
N CYS A 589 8.36 -3.76 -28.20
CA CYS A 589 7.60 -3.20 -29.33
C CYS A 589 8.46 -2.93 -30.57
N LEU A 590 9.71 -2.47 -30.37
CA LEU A 590 10.62 -2.13 -31.48
C LEU A 590 11.41 -3.32 -32.02
N THR A 591 11.72 -4.32 -31.20
CA THR A 591 12.57 -5.44 -31.56
C THR A 591 11.82 -6.77 -31.75
N GLY A 592 10.59 -6.87 -31.25
CA GLY A 592 9.82 -8.12 -31.21
C GLY A 592 10.32 -9.12 -30.16
N LYS A 593 11.18 -8.71 -29.22
CA LYS A 593 11.82 -9.58 -28.23
C LYS A 593 11.85 -8.97 -26.85
N ASN A 594 11.71 -9.81 -25.85
CA ASN A 594 12.01 -9.49 -24.45
C ASN A 594 13.52 -9.45 -24.20
N ILE A 595 13.93 -8.89 -23.07
CA ILE A 595 15.35 -8.80 -22.64
C ILE A 595 16.01 -10.18 -22.47
N ASP A 596 15.24 -11.24 -22.27
CA ASP A 596 15.69 -12.64 -22.18
C ASP A 596 15.74 -13.34 -23.56
N GLY A 597 15.43 -12.61 -24.64
CA GLY A 597 15.39 -13.11 -26.01
C GLY A 597 14.10 -13.83 -26.42
N THR A 598 13.17 -14.02 -25.52
CA THR A 598 11.84 -14.58 -25.81
C THR A 598 11.03 -13.64 -26.70
N PRO A 599 10.09 -14.13 -27.52
CA PRO A 599 9.25 -13.30 -28.36
C PRO A 599 8.40 -12.32 -27.52
N TRP A 600 8.29 -11.09 -27.98
CA TRP A 600 7.39 -10.10 -27.43
C TRP A 600 5.94 -10.42 -27.82
N ALA A 601 5.02 -10.38 -26.85
CA ALA A 601 3.64 -10.83 -27.06
C ALA A 601 2.76 -9.80 -27.79
N ASN A 602 3.06 -8.49 -27.66
CA ASN A 602 2.23 -7.45 -28.24
C ASN A 602 2.65 -7.12 -29.68
N PRO A 603 1.72 -6.98 -30.64
CA PRO A 603 2.06 -6.56 -32.01
C PRO A 603 2.69 -5.16 -32.04
N ALA A 604 3.76 -5.00 -32.83
CA ALA A 604 4.49 -3.74 -32.97
C ALA A 604 3.61 -2.55 -33.41
N GLY A 605 2.56 -2.78 -34.19
CA GLY A 605 1.60 -1.75 -34.64
C GLY A 605 0.32 -1.66 -33.79
N GLY A 606 0.23 -2.37 -32.67
CA GLY A 606 -0.95 -2.35 -31.79
C GLY A 606 -1.06 -1.08 -30.95
N GLU A 607 -2.25 -0.80 -30.46
CA GLU A 607 -2.56 0.36 -29.59
C GLU A 607 -1.64 0.45 -28.38
N TYR A 608 -1.33 -0.69 -27.75
CA TYR A 608 -0.40 -0.77 -26.63
C TYR A 608 0.99 -0.22 -26.97
N CYS A 609 1.59 -0.75 -28.06
CA CYS A 609 2.91 -0.30 -28.48
C CYS A 609 2.92 1.18 -28.90
N ALA A 610 1.88 1.65 -29.59
CA ALA A 610 1.74 3.07 -29.92
C ALA A 610 1.69 3.96 -28.65
N GLY A 611 0.95 3.53 -27.64
CA GLY A 611 0.87 4.22 -26.35
C GLY A 611 2.19 4.24 -25.58
N ILE A 612 2.95 3.15 -25.58
CA ILE A 612 4.28 3.07 -24.94
C ILE A 612 5.30 3.94 -25.67
N LEU A 613 5.38 3.82 -27.02
CA LEU A 613 6.35 4.57 -27.82
C LEU A 613 6.14 6.10 -27.72
N ALA A 614 4.92 6.55 -27.57
CA ALA A 614 4.60 7.96 -27.34
C ALA A 614 5.13 8.51 -26.00
N ARG A 615 5.55 7.64 -25.07
CA ARG A 615 6.06 8.01 -23.74
C ARG A 615 7.57 8.03 -23.64
N VAL A 616 8.27 7.63 -24.68
CA VAL A 616 9.73 7.56 -24.67
C VAL A 616 10.29 8.64 -25.59
N ASN A 617 11.12 9.51 -25.03
CA ASN A 617 11.80 10.55 -25.76
C ASN A 617 13.28 10.21 -25.92
N ARG A 618 13.75 10.13 -27.17
CA ARG A 618 15.15 9.84 -27.52
C ARG A 618 15.70 10.97 -28.37
N ASP A 619 16.99 11.28 -28.20
CA ASP A 619 17.70 12.23 -29.03
C ASP A 619 18.01 11.67 -30.44
N SER A 620 18.64 12.47 -31.28
CA SER A 620 19.02 12.10 -32.64
C SER A 620 20.03 10.96 -32.71
N SER A 621 20.77 10.67 -31.65
CA SER A 621 21.69 9.53 -31.53
C SER A 621 20.98 8.24 -31.05
N GLY A 622 19.69 8.32 -30.77
CA GLY A 622 18.89 7.26 -30.17
C GLY A 622 19.13 7.07 -28.67
N ARG A 623 19.82 8.00 -27.99
CA ARG A 623 20.00 7.97 -26.55
C ARG A 623 18.71 8.43 -25.86
N LEU A 624 18.34 7.74 -24.79
CA LEU A 624 17.15 8.05 -24.01
C LEU A 624 17.36 9.40 -23.29
N VAL A 625 16.43 10.33 -23.48
CA VAL A 625 16.41 11.65 -22.82
C VAL A 625 15.45 11.64 -21.66
N SER A 626 14.22 11.18 -21.90
CA SER A 626 13.20 11.10 -20.86
C SER A 626 12.16 10.04 -21.16
N ILE A 627 11.48 9.59 -20.12
CA ILE A 627 10.29 8.77 -20.24
C ILE A 627 9.13 9.38 -19.44
N GLU A 628 7.91 9.14 -19.89
CA GLU A 628 6.71 9.46 -19.14
C GLU A 628 6.12 8.18 -18.55
N ARG A 629 6.18 8.02 -17.22
CA ARG A 629 5.48 6.97 -16.50
C ARG A 629 4.11 7.45 -16.03
N GLY A 630 3.23 6.54 -15.64
CA GLY A 630 1.96 6.91 -15.03
C GLY A 630 0.88 5.85 -15.18
N PRO A 631 -0.34 6.20 -14.81
CA PRO A 631 -1.45 5.26 -14.77
C PRO A 631 -2.02 4.96 -16.18
N PHE A 632 -2.49 3.71 -16.32
CA PHE A 632 -3.18 3.18 -17.51
C PHE A 632 -4.27 2.21 -17.12
N ASN A 633 -5.35 2.13 -17.88
CA ASN A 633 -6.31 1.03 -17.82
C ASN A 633 -5.82 -0.14 -18.67
N LEU A 634 -5.05 -1.04 -18.09
CA LEU A 634 -4.37 -2.12 -18.83
C LEU A 634 -4.61 -3.51 -18.27
N ALA A 635 -4.87 -3.62 -16.95
CA ALA A 635 -4.85 -4.89 -16.29
C ALA A 635 -6.24 -5.49 -16.11
N SER A 636 -6.28 -6.82 -16.04
CA SER A 636 -7.45 -7.57 -15.59
C SER A 636 -7.04 -8.58 -14.53
N ARG A 637 -7.94 -8.89 -13.62
CA ARG A 637 -7.75 -9.90 -12.59
C ARG A 637 -8.99 -10.76 -12.43
N GLU A 638 -8.80 -12.06 -12.42
CA GLU A 638 -9.87 -13.02 -12.14
C GLU A 638 -9.48 -13.91 -10.97
N VAL A 639 -10.34 -13.98 -9.96
CA VAL A 639 -10.13 -14.80 -8.77
C VAL A 639 -11.36 -15.67 -8.56
N ARG A 640 -11.14 -16.97 -8.30
CA ARG A 640 -12.21 -17.95 -8.02
C ARG A 640 -11.88 -18.74 -6.77
N GLY A 641 -12.89 -19.03 -5.97
CA GLY A 641 -12.69 -19.75 -4.73
C GLY A 641 -13.93 -20.44 -4.19
N VAL A 642 -13.71 -21.14 -3.08
CA VAL A 642 -14.76 -21.80 -2.30
C VAL A 642 -14.59 -21.44 -0.83
N ASP A 643 -15.69 -21.08 -0.19
CA ASP A 643 -15.80 -20.89 1.25
C ASP A 643 -16.65 -21.96 1.86
N LEU A 644 -16.14 -22.61 2.91
CA LEU A 644 -16.85 -23.63 3.68
C LEU A 644 -16.95 -23.18 5.13
N THR A 645 -18.15 -23.25 5.70
CA THR A 645 -18.37 -22.96 7.12
C THR A 645 -19.12 -24.10 7.78
N ALA A 646 -18.72 -24.47 8.99
CA ALA A 646 -19.49 -25.39 9.83
C ALA A 646 -19.60 -24.81 11.24
N ARG A 647 -20.78 -24.86 11.83
CA ARG A 647 -21.06 -24.48 13.21
C ARG A 647 -21.82 -25.56 13.90
N TYR A 648 -21.25 -26.03 15.01
CA TYR A 648 -21.87 -27.05 15.83
C TYR A 648 -21.98 -26.58 17.27
N ARG A 649 -23.18 -26.72 17.86
CA ARG A 649 -23.45 -26.40 19.26
C ARG A 649 -23.85 -27.64 20.00
N LEU A 650 -23.14 -27.97 21.07
CA LEU A 650 -23.42 -29.11 21.96
C LEU A 650 -23.77 -28.58 23.35
N GLU A 651 -25.00 -28.84 23.76
CA GLU A 651 -25.47 -28.57 25.11
C GLU A 651 -25.35 -29.84 25.94
N THR A 652 -24.67 -29.77 27.08
CA THR A 652 -24.53 -30.90 28.00
C THR A 652 -25.07 -30.53 29.38
N ALA A 653 -25.76 -31.46 30.03
CA ALA A 653 -26.36 -31.24 31.34
C ALA A 653 -25.30 -30.98 32.45
N GLN A 654 -24.11 -31.60 32.33
CA GLN A 654 -23.09 -31.56 33.39
C GLN A 654 -21.88 -30.65 33.04
N TRP A 655 -21.54 -30.53 31.75
CA TRP A 655 -20.32 -29.88 31.29
C TRP A 655 -20.51 -28.46 30.68
N GLY A 656 -21.80 -28.03 30.62
CA GLY A 656 -22.14 -26.74 29.98
C GLY A 656 -22.28 -26.84 28.46
N SER A 657 -22.15 -25.72 27.78
CA SER A 657 -22.29 -25.61 26.32
C SER A 657 -20.91 -25.52 25.63
N PHE A 658 -20.82 -26.19 24.48
CA PHE A 658 -19.68 -26.16 23.60
C PHE A 658 -20.11 -25.61 22.23
N GLN A 659 -19.35 -24.70 21.64
CA GLN A 659 -19.54 -24.22 20.28
C GLN A 659 -18.27 -24.48 19.47
N LEU A 660 -18.42 -25.31 18.44
CA LEU A 660 -17.37 -25.56 17.44
C LEU A 660 -17.65 -24.72 16.20
N GLY A 661 -16.65 -23.95 15.76
CA GLY A 661 -16.67 -23.17 14.53
C GLY A 661 -15.54 -23.60 13.61
N LEU A 662 -15.83 -23.79 12.33
CA LEU A 662 -14.87 -24.07 11.28
C LEU A 662 -15.15 -23.12 10.12
N ASN A 663 -14.11 -22.37 9.68
CA ASN A 663 -14.17 -21.54 8.49
C ASN A 663 -12.97 -21.91 7.61
N TYR A 664 -13.24 -22.30 6.38
CA TYR A 664 -12.22 -22.66 5.40
C TYR A 664 -12.45 -21.92 4.10
N THR A 665 -11.45 -21.21 3.64
CA THR A 665 -11.40 -20.56 2.33
C THR A 665 -10.33 -21.21 1.47
N ASN A 666 -10.67 -21.56 0.23
CA ASN A 666 -9.72 -22.06 -0.75
C ASN A 666 -9.83 -21.26 -2.04
N GLN A 667 -8.73 -20.60 -2.41
CA GLN A 667 -8.59 -19.89 -3.67
C GLN A 667 -8.16 -20.90 -4.76
N ILE A 668 -9.09 -21.22 -5.63
CA ILE A 668 -8.91 -22.26 -6.68
C ILE A 668 -8.02 -21.75 -7.80
N SER A 669 -8.24 -20.49 -8.24
CA SER A 669 -7.55 -19.89 -9.36
C SER A 669 -7.39 -18.40 -9.16
N THR A 670 -6.21 -17.86 -9.51
CA THR A 670 -5.95 -16.44 -9.68
C THR A 670 -5.30 -16.24 -11.04
N LYS A 671 -5.91 -15.39 -11.85
CA LYS A 671 -5.36 -14.95 -13.12
C LYS A 671 -5.19 -13.45 -13.05
N GLU A 672 -4.03 -12.95 -13.39
CA GLU A 672 -3.74 -11.53 -13.50
C GLU A 672 -3.06 -11.27 -14.83
N GLN A 673 -3.67 -10.46 -15.64
CA GLN A 673 -3.12 -9.98 -16.89
C GLN A 673 -2.77 -8.49 -16.71
N ARG A 674 -1.49 -8.18 -16.69
CA ARG A 674 -1.01 -6.79 -16.51
C ARG A 674 -1.06 -5.99 -17.82
N TYR A 675 -0.94 -6.68 -18.96
CA TYR A 675 -0.93 -6.08 -20.30
C TYR A 675 -1.89 -6.82 -21.20
N ALA A 676 -2.46 -6.11 -22.16
CA ALA A 676 -3.29 -6.71 -23.20
C ALA A 676 -2.44 -7.70 -24.01
N ASN A 677 -2.54 -8.97 -23.84
CA ASN A 677 -1.78 -10.09 -24.44
C ASN A 677 -0.61 -10.63 -23.59
N ASP A 678 -0.65 -10.49 -22.29
CA ASP A 678 0.27 -11.21 -21.40
C ASP A 678 0.12 -12.73 -21.66
N PRO A 679 1.16 -13.44 -22.11
CA PRO A 679 1.05 -14.84 -22.49
C PRO A 679 0.86 -15.78 -21.29
N ASN A 680 1.06 -15.33 -20.07
CA ASN A 680 0.99 -16.15 -18.88
C ASN A 680 0.20 -15.49 -17.75
N PRO A 681 -1.15 -15.43 -17.89
CA PRO A 681 -2.00 -14.74 -16.93
C PRO A 681 -2.15 -15.44 -15.56
N GLU A 682 -1.75 -16.72 -15.44
CA GLU A 682 -1.88 -17.44 -14.18
C GLU A 682 -0.75 -17.07 -13.20
N ARG A 683 -1.12 -16.36 -12.13
CA ARG A 683 -0.20 -16.01 -11.05
C ARG A 683 -0.63 -16.67 -9.75
N ARG A 684 -0.12 -17.89 -9.53
CA ARG A 684 -0.33 -18.65 -8.29
C ARG A 684 0.76 -18.45 -7.26
N ASP A 685 1.80 -17.72 -7.59
CA ASP A 685 3.07 -17.66 -6.86
C ASP A 685 3.10 -16.64 -5.72
N ARG A 686 2.07 -15.81 -5.57
CA ARG A 686 2.02 -14.75 -4.52
C ARG A 686 0.83 -14.83 -3.58
N ASP A 687 -0.19 -15.65 -3.89
CA ASP A 687 -1.43 -15.68 -3.14
C ASP A 687 -1.51 -16.92 -2.24
N LEU A 688 -1.95 -16.70 -1.01
CA LEU A 688 -2.26 -17.78 -0.07
C LEU A 688 -3.42 -18.62 -0.60
N ARG A 689 -3.16 -19.87 -0.93
CA ARG A 689 -4.19 -20.76 -1.51
C ARG A 689 -5.33 -21.08 -0.56
N SER A 690 -5.05 -21.22 0.72
CA SER A 690 -6.07 -21.60 1.68
C SER A 690 -5.85 -20.96 3.04
N LYS A 691 -6.96 -20.72 3.72
CA LYS A 691 -7.00 -20.32 5.13
C LYS A 691 -8.02 -21.19 5.85
N LEU A 692 -7.65 -21.67 7.03
CA LEU A 692 -8.54 -22.41 7.90
C LEU A 692 -8.49 -21.78 9.29
N ARG A 693 -9.66 -21.48 9.84
CA ARG A 693 -9.82 -21.14 11.26
C ARG A 693 -10.76 -22.16 11.90
N ALA A 694 -10.25 -22.81 12.95
CA ALA A 694 -11.06 -23.65 13.84
C ALA A 694 -11.14 -22.96 15.20
N SER A 695 -12.34 -22.97 15.82
CA SER A 695 -12.56 -22.42 17.15
C SER A 695 -13.41 -23.38 17.99
N LEU A 696 -13.10 -23.46 19.27
CA LEU A 696 -13.89 -24.17 20.27
C LEU A 696 -14.12 -23.23 21.44
N ALA A 697 -15.37 -22.83 21.65
CA ALA A 697 -15.80 -22.10 22.82
C ALA A 697 -16.54 -23.00 23.77
N TRP A 698 -16.26 -22.88 25.07
CA TRP A 698 -16.92 -23.59 26.16
C TRP A 698 -17.46 -22.59 27.17
N GLN A 699 -18.67 -22.83 27.65
CA GLN A 699 -19.29 -22.03 28.69
C GLN A 699 -20.02 -22.90 29.71
N ARG A 700 -19.76 -22.64 31.01
CA ARG A 700 -20.46 -23.29 32.13
C ARG A 700 -20.62 -22.32 33.30
N GLY A 701 -21.84 -21.87 33.57
CA GLY A 701 -22.10 -20.85 34.58
C GLY A 701 -21.34 -19.56 34.27
N ASN A 702 -20.51 -19.10 35.22
CA ASN A 702 -19.67 -17.90 35.07
C ASN A 702 -18.32 -18.19 34.40
N TRP A 703 -18.02 -19.44 34.02
CA TRP A 703 -16.77 -19.80 33.38
C TRP A 703 -16.94 -19.86 31.87
N ASN A 704 -15.99 -19.30 31.16
CA ASN A 704 -15.86 -19.45 29.72
C ASN A 704 -14.40 -19.72 29.35
N ALA A 705 -14.22 -20.51 28.30
CA ALA A 705 -12.90 -20.75 27.69
C ALA A 705 -13.06 -20.79 26.19
N ASN A 706 -12.09 -20.24 25.47
CA ASN A 706 -12.07 -20.23 24.02
C ASN A 706 -10.69 -20.60 23.49
N VAL A 707 -10.65 -21.58 22.59
CA VAL A 707 -9.44 -22.02 21.90
C VAL A 707 -9.66 -21.87 20.41
N TYR A 708 -8.70 -21.32 19.71
CA TYR A 708 -8.73 -21.24 18.25
C TYR A 708 -7.38 -21.63 17.64
N ALA A 709 -7.46 -22.14 16.43
CA ALA A 709 -6.31 -22.50 15.62
C ALA A 709 -6.47 -21.90 14.22
N ASP A 710 -5.44 -21.21 13.77
CA ASP A 710 -5.38 -20.67 12.41
C ASP A 710 -4.31 -21.44 11.62
N ARG A 711 -4.69 -21.92 10.43
CA ARG A 711 -3.77 -22.47 9.45
C ARG A 711 -3.79 -21.63 8.21
N VAL A 712 -2.63 -21.19 7.80
CA VAL A 712 -2.40 -20.50 6.53
C VAL A 712 -1.75 -21.50 5.57
N GLY A 713 -2.29 -21.61 4.36
CA GLY A 713 -1.73 -22.46 3.32
C GLY A 713 -0.37 -21.96 2.84
N SER A 714 0.39 -22.84 2.22
CA SER A 714 1.69 -22.48 1.62
C SER A 714 1.52 -21.46 0.50
N VAL A 715 2.44 -20.52 0.43
CA VAL A 715 2.71 -19.72 -0.76
C VAL A 715 3.90 -20.37 -1.44
N PRO A 716 3.87 -20.62 -2.75
CA PRO A 716 5.08 -21.01 -3.47
C PRO A 716 6.16 -19.97 -3.20
N GLY A 717 7.31 -20.41 -2.67
CA GLY A 717 8.42 -19.52 -2.37
C GLY A 717 8.89 -18.85 -3.66
N VAL A 718 8.71 -17.55 -3.78
CA VAL A 718 9.42 -16.77 -4.78
C VAL A 718 10.83 -16.60 -4.25
N ARG A 719 11.76 -17.39 -4.76
CA ARG A 719 13.17 -17.00 -4.65
C ARG A 719 13.30 -15.69 -5.42
N TYR A 720 13.66 -14.63 -4.73
CA TYR A 720 14.37 -13.53 -5.35
C TYR A 720 15.70 -14.10 -5.84
N HIS A 721 15.65 -14.78 -6.96
CA HIS A 721 16.83 -15.08 -7.70
C HIS A 721 17.01 -13.98 -8.75
N TRP A 722 18.15 -13.43 -8.70
CA TRP A 722 18.82 -12.93 -9.88
C TRP A 722 19.17 -14.15 -10.78
N GLY A 723 18.17 -14.91 -11.20
CA GLY A 723 18.32 -16.17 -11.93
C GLY A 723 17.13 -17.11 -11.72
N THR A 724 16.90 -17.94 -12.67
CA THR A 724 15.68 -18.64 -13.08
C THR A 724 15.20 -19.83 -12.24
N ASP A 725 15.59 -20.04 -10.98
CA ASP A 725 15.20 -21.25 -10.24
C ASP A 725 14.00 -21.01 -9.32
N ARG A 726 12.93 -21.75 -9.56
CA ARG A 726 11.77 -21.89 -8.67
C ARG A 726 12.11 -22.78 -7.48
N LEU A 727 11.69 -22.41 -6.27
CA LEU A 727 11.58 -23.36 -5.19
C LEU A 727 10.27 -24.14 -5.36
N ASP A 728 10.40 -25.41 -5.70
CA ASP A 728 9.34 -26.36 -5.48
C ASP A 728 9.33 -26.72 -3.99
N ASN A 729 8.17 -26.48 -3.33
CA ASN A 729 7.87 -27.01 -2.00
C ASN A 729 7.22 -28.38 -2.12
#